data_069b17620bfb7e3957654242004f4e02
#
_entry.id   069b17620bfb7e3957654242004f4e02
#
_cell.length_a   1.000
_cell.length_b   1.000
_cell.length_c   1.000
_cell.angle_alpha   90.00
_cell.angle_beta   90.00
_cell.angle_gamma   90.00
#
_symmetry.space_group_name_H-M   'P 1'
#
loop_
_entity.id
_entity.type
_entity.pdbx_description
1 polymer ?
#
loop_
_entity_poly.entity_id
_entity_poly.type
_entity_poly.pdbx_seq_one_letter_code
_entity_poly.pdbx_strand_id
1 'polypeptide(L)'
;MGSNNYTLLNVPFSSNLIDYALTQVSDRCIFVFPSRISAEKAREKFLPNWKFEACEFISIDDFKDWLILPSEPPLTDEKRLLCLYQALTLEDKKFFKFYTYFDLISWGNNFFQFFEELNDEDILPEEIENVIDLREWQQDFLAKILNIRENYQKLLQQKGFTDPIFYRKASQLKIPFSGYKVIWVNQFYYSKLELAILKALAESENEVVVISQTENADFNPQNRKNTSLNLENLAKDDYLTQQIKVIETENEDQMVISFWGKLSKTQNIEGTTAIIDSHYWDKHYRNLMNPTLFDFSNSINLINSSPYQFLNILKEHLQALTTLSFEGKEITALPIKLMLDAVGNESFVHYYFPKDTIQSKEELLNELTTLRKKDVYWLDKNMNCLQVFHTSPHFNKLTSLVENHFSLLEEIAKINSPADLINLIDTEEMSIGLNIKRMCSENEILHSDLLEQFYQRIANFASTDNLQLVQDWNSFFASSGKDLALNVFQLFLDYLENAGYKFFYEIDKENNPITITNTMDSRNLRYDNLVIFHAIEGEFPSAPKPVWLLNEAQKGQLGLKTYNDLREWERYYFFRLILTSRNVLIYTYRNSELDIEPGSFVTELQHLNENHKLNELEFDWVSSEVPLSKYYNARQQKYSSGENNLLASYPDYLLNREENPQIDEKDFFILPCEPTKDFGENLELTCSYYNLQQLLDNTFVWYIQWIQQLQEIDFRPKDTVSAKIVGSLVHRFISDLLSPFNGKPCKIEELQELFYQPVTTLAEYFRDLFTSKDFFFQLPQNYSLKFLKDIYTNYLPLSMQSFYEDFLSTNLADKVFTLFAESGIYDDNLTQEHLLPLPPDNQESEIKVILRGRSDLRIETDDKKFIVDFKTGRNPDKGQLLFYEWLYYRWQQEDMDISPIFWIINDNKIIEKTKYDDANKWRNTIYETLHKCRAEGYKLPKTVTQLKQLKRITRADLYRPKQGGNNE
;
A
#
# COMPACT_ATOMS: atom_id res chain seq x y z
N MET A 1 -51.85 22.90 -21.24
CA MET A 1 -51.48 21.82 -20.31
C MET A 1 -51.83 20.52 -21.05
N GLY A 2 -50.83 19.91 -21.71
CA GLY A 2 -51.03 18.62 -22.40
C GLY A 2 -51.17 17.56 -21.30
N SER A 3 -52.15 16.70 -21.40
CA SER A 3 -52.30 15.51 -20.56
C SER A 3 -51.06 14.65 -20.77
N ASN A 4 -50.23 14.44 -19.75
CA ASN A 4 -49.17 13.45 -19.78
C ASN A 4 -49.80 12.09 -20.12
N ASN A 5 -49.40 11.47 -21.19
CA ASN A 5 -49.94 10.16 -21.63
C ASN A 5 -49.27 8.98 -20.87
N TYR A 6 -48.80 9.16 -19.61
CA TYR A 6 -48.29 8.09 -18.78
C TYR A 6 -49.01 8.00 -17.44
N THR A 7 -49.08 6.77 -16.93
CA THR A 7 -49.70 6.47 -15.63
C THR A 7 -48.71 6.63 -14.52
N LEU A 8 -49.05 7.44 -13.50
CA LEU A 8 -48.23 7.61 -12.31
C LEU A 8 -48.76 6.73 -11.18
N LEU A 9 -47.88 5.95 -10.58
CA LEU A 9 -48.18 5.10 -9.43
C LEU A 9 -47.20 5.44 -8.29
N ASN A 10 -47.72 5.71 -7.09
CA ASN A 10 -46.95 5.92 -5.90
C ASN A 10 -47.02 4.72 -4.96
N VAL A 11 -45.91 4.29 -4.40
CA VAL A 11 -45.77 3.12 -3.54
C VAL A 11 -45.21 3.56 -2.19
N PRO A 12 -45.86 3.25 -1.04
CA PRO A 12 -45.33 3.59 0.27
C PRO A 12 -44.01 2.84 0.56
N PHE A 13 -43.15 3.38 1.41
CA PHE A 13 -41.87 2.76 1.80
C PHE A 13 -42.08 1.43 2.53
N SER A 14 -43.22 1.18 3.14
CA SER A 14 -43.58 -0.11 3.75
C SER A 14 -43.71 -1.24 2.72
N SER A 15 -43.96 -0.93 1.44
CA SER A 15 -44.11 -1.92 0.38
C SER A 15 -42.76 -2.25 -0.31
N ASN A 16 -42.64 -3.49 -0.77
CA ASN A 16 -41.51 -3.89 -1.60
C ASN A 16 -41.72 -3.38 -3.03
N LEU A 17 -40.84 -2.48 -3.44
CA LEU A 17 -40.95 -1.80 -4.72
C LEU A 17 -40.83 -2.75 -5.94
N ILE A 18 -39.90 -3.73 -5.87
CA ILE A 18 -39.72 -4.71 -6.96
C ILE A 18 -40.98 -5.60 -7.05
N ASP A 19 -41.50 -6.08 -5.92
CA ASP A 19 -42.70 -6.90 -5.93
C ASP A 19 -43.90 -6.14 -6.50
N TYR A 20 -44.06 -4.89 -6.12
CA TYR A 20 -45.09 -4.05 -6.66
C TYR A 20 -44.91 -3.81 -8.17
N ALA A 21 -43.68 -3.51 -8.62
CA ALA A 21 -43.41 -3.35 -10.03
C ALA A 21 -43.76 -4.62 -10.83
N LEU A 22 -43.42 -5.80 -10.31
CA LEU A 22 -43.76 -7.09 -10.93
C LEU A 22 -45.28 -7.37 -11.00
N THR A 23 -46.09 -6.71 -10.19
CA THR A 23 -47.57 -6.82 -10.37
C THR A 23 -48.06 -6.15 -11.65
N GLN A 24 -47.25 -5.29 -12.27
CA GLN A 24 -47.58 -4.56 -13.49
C GLN A 24 -47.25 -5.35 -14.77
N VAL A 25 -46.77 -6.60 -14.67
CA VAL A 25 -46.40 -7.46 -15.83
C VAL A 25 -47.60 -7.60 -16.78
N SER A 26 -47.31 -7.55 -18.09
CA SER A 26 -48.22 -7.84 -19.21
C SER A 26 -47.51 -8.69 -20.24
N ASP A 27 -48.18 -9.09 -21.33
CA ASP A 27 -47.60 -9.97 -22.37
C ASP A 27 -46.30 -9.45 -22.99
N ARG A 28 -46.13 -8.10 -23.03
CA ARG A 28 -44.94 -7.44 -23.53
C ARG A 28 -44.57 -6.27 -22.63
N CYS A 29 -43.51 -6.42 -21.84
CA CYS A 29 -43.12 -5.35 -20.92
C CYS A 29 -41.61 -5.11 -20.87
N ILE A 30 -41.27 -3.87 -20.56
CA ILE A 30 -39.89 -3.44 -20.34
C ILE A 30 -39.87 -2.74 -19.00
N PHE A 31 -39.08 -3.29 -18.07
CA PHE A 31 -38.83 -2.69 -16.75
C PHE A 31 -37.51 -1.92 -16.80
N VAL A 32 -37.57 -0.61 -16.57
CA VAL A 32 -36.43 0.29 -16.54
C VAL A 32 -36.09 0.65 -15.10
N PHE A 33 -34.91 0.26 -14.65
CA PHE A 33 -34.42 0.48 -13.29
C PHE A 33 -33.26 1.47 -13.24
N PRO A 34 -33.03 2.18 -12.12
CA PRO A 34 -31.91 3.11 -11.98
C PRO A 34 -30.53 2.42 -11.82
N SER A 35 -30.48 1.11 -11.63
CA SER A 35 -29.22 0.34 -11.54
C SER A 35 -29.37 -1.04 -12.19
N ARG A 36 -28.25 -1.58 -12.69
CA ARG A 36 -28.19 -2.95 -13.25
C ARG A 36 -28.53 -4.00 -12.19
N ILE A 37 -28.03 -3.83 -10.97
CA ILE A 37 -28.29 -4.78 -9.87
C ILE A 37 -29.78 -4.87 -9.55
N SER A 38 -30.48 -3.74 -9.48
CA SER A 38 -31.93 -3.77 -9.25
C SER A 38 -32.69 -4.42 -10.41
N ALA A 39 -32.25 -4.23 -11.66
CA ALA A 39 -32.82 -4.92 -12.80
C ALA A 39 -32.56 -6.43 -12.77
N GLU A 40 -31.34 -6.86 -12.45
CA GLU A 40 -30.97 -8.27 -12.28
C GLU A 40 -31.77 -8.95 -11.16
N LYS A 41 -31.87 -8.32 -10.00
CA LYS A 41 -32.66 -8.84 -8.86
C LYS A 41 -34.16 -8.94 -9.17
N ALA A 42 -34.71 -7.99 -9.93
CA ALA A 42 -36.09 -8.07 -10.40
C ALA A 42 -36.27 -9.23 -11.42
N ARG A 43 -35.30 -9.43 -12.32
CA ARG A 43 -35.28 -10.56 -13.26
C ARG A 43 -35.20 -11.90 -12.54
N GLU A 44 -34.25 -12.04 -11.60
CA GLU A 44 -34.12 -13.25 -10.77
C GLU A 44 -35.43 -13.62 -10.07
N LYS A 45 -36.13 -12.64 -9.51
CA LYS A 45 -37.40 -12.83 -8.83
C LYS A 45 -38.53 -13.18 -9.75
N PHE A 46 -38.48 -12.72 -11.02
CA PHE A 46 -39.50 -13.00 -12.04
C PHE A 46 -39.31 -14.39 -12.67
N LEU A 47 -38.09 -14.86 -12.87
CA LEU A 47 -37.76 -16.11 -13.60
C LEU A 47 -38.56 -17.37 -13.13
N PRO A 48 -38.82 -17.63 -11.85
CA PRO A 48 -39.59 -18.79 -11.42
C PRO A 48 -41.04 -18.81 -11.92
N ASN A 49 -41.57 -17.62 -12.26
CA ASN A 49 -42.94 -17.44 -12.72
C ASN A 49 -43.04 -17.16 -14.23
N TRP A 50 -41.92 -17.28 -14.96
CA TRP A 50 -41.86 -16.93 -16.37
C TRP A 50 -42.62 -17.91 -17.23
N LYS A 51 -43.58 -17.41 -18.00
CA LYS A 51 -44.43 -18.19 -18.91
C LYS A 51 -44.27 -17.72 -20.38
N PHE A 52 -43.07 -17.65 -20.91
CA PHE A 52 -42.77 -17.18 -22.29
C PHE A 52 -43.26 -15.74 -22.58
N GLU A 53 -43.37 -14.91 -21.58
CA GLU A 53 -43.69 -13.51 -21.71
C GLU A 53 -42.46 -12.72 -22.21
N ALA A 54 -42.66 -11.76 -23.08
CA ALA A 54 -41.57 -10.91 -23.60
C ALA A 54 -41.30 -9.77 -22.61
N CYS A 55 -40.68 -10.13 -21.46
CA CYS A 55 -40.32 -9.16 -20.42
C CYS A 55 -38.81 -8.91 -20.41
N GLU A 56 -38.43 -7.64 -20.54
CA GLU A 56 -37.05 -7.16 -20.42
C GLU A 56 -36.85 -6.40 -19.13
N PHE A 57 -35.69 -6.61 -18.48
CA PHE A 57 -35.27 -5.92 -17.26
C PHE A 57 -33.94 -5.22 -17.57
N ILE A 58 -33.96 -3.90 -17.60
CA ILE A 58 -32.85 -3.12 -18.11
C ILE A 58 -32.53 -1.94 -17.20
N SER A 59 -31.26 -1.53 -17.13
CA SER A 59 -30.90 -0.28 -16.47
C SER A 59 -31.23 0.91 -17.37
N ILE A 60 -31.37 2.10 -16.76
CA ILE A 60 -31.67 3.32 -17.52
C ILE A 60 -30.56 3.67 -18.52
N ASP A 61 -29.32 3.42 -18.19
CA ASP A 61 -28.19 3.71 -19.09
C ASP A 61 -28.16 2.75 -20.27
N ASP A 62 -28.34 1.44 -20.02
CA ASP A 62 -28.48 0.45 -21.10
C ASP A 62 -29.73 0.73 -21.97
N PHE A 63 -30.80 1.23 -21.37
CA PHE A 63 -32.02 1.62 -22.09
C PHE A 63 -31.77 2.84 -23.00
N LYS A 64 -31.05 3.85 -22.55
CA LYS A 64 -30.62 4.98 -23.40
C LYS A 64 -29.80 4.50 -24.58
N ASP A 65 -28.85 3.59 -24.35
CA ASP A 65 -28.01 3.04 -25.43
C ASP A 65 -28.81 2.20 -26.41
N TRP A 66 -29.87 1.53 -25.98
CA TRP A 66 -30.78 0.80 -26.86
C TRP A 66 -31.62 1.74 -27.74
N LEU A 67 -32.00 2.93 -27.26
CA LEU A 67 -32.85 3.88 -27.95
C LEU A 67 -32.08 4.88 -28.81
N ILE A 68 -30.79 5.08 -28.58
CA ILE A 68 -29.93 6.06 -29.27
C ILE A 68 -28.75 5.33 -29.89
N LEU A 69 -28.98 4.86 -31.13
CA LEU A 69 -27.96 4.11 -31.86
C LEU A 69 -27.08 5.05 -32.68
N PRO A 70 -25.74 4.91 -32.59
CA PRO A 70 -24.83 5.67 -33.42
C PRO A 70 -24.82 5.18 -34.84
N SER A 71 -24.45 6.06 -35.79
CA SER A 71 -24.27 5.74 -37.21
C SER A 71 -22.96 5.01 -37.48
N GLU A 72 -21.96 5.20 -36.65
CA GLU A 72 -20.63 4.63 -36.74
C GLU A 72 -20.27 3.93 -35.42
N PRO A 73 -19.35 2.93 -35.42
CA PRO A 73 -18.96 2.26 -34.21
C PRO A 73 -18.46 3.24 -33.13
N PRO A 74 -19.01 3.22 -31.92
CA PRO A 74 -18.54 4.09 -30.85
C PRO A 74 -17.22 3.58 -30.25
N LEU A 75 -16.30 4.50 -29.95
CA LEU A 75 -15.18 4.20 -29.09
C LEU A 75 -15.64 4.17 -27.64
N THR A 76 -15.08 3.24 -26.88
CA THR A 76 -15.36 3.04 -25.45
C THR A 76 -14.09 3.02 -24.63
N ASP A 77 -14.22 3.25 -23.34
CA ASP A 77 -13.18 3.11 -22.34
C ASP A 77 -11.89 3.90 -22.68
N GLU A 78 -10.76 3.30 -22.49
CA GLU A 78 -9.42 3.89 -22.62
C GLU A 78 -9.09 4.30 -24.07
N LYS A 79 -9.76 3.70 -25.07
CA LYS A 79 -9.57 4.04 -26.49
C LYS A 79 -9.98 5.47 -26.79
N ARG A 80 -11.00 5.99 -26.08
CA ARG A 80 -11.41 7.39 -26.17
C ARG A 80 -10.26 8.33 -25.80
N LEU A 81 -9.55 8.01 -24.69
CA LEU A 81 -8.40 8.79 -24.20
C LEU A 81 -7.22 8.77 -25.17
N LEU A 82 -6.94 7.63 -25.81
CA LEU A 82 -5.88 7.54 -26.83
C LEU A 82 -6.14 8.46 -28.01
N CYS A 83 -7.37 8.47 -28.53
CA CYS A 83 -7.76 9.35 -29.62
C CYS A 83 -7.83 10.82 -29.19
N LEU A 84 -8.30 11.10 -27.98
CA LEU A 84 -8.29 12.45 -27.40
C LEU A 84 -6.87 13.02 -27.30
N TYR A 85 -5.90 12.25 -26.83
CA TYR A 85 -4.50 12.69 -26.73
C TYR A 85 -3.88 13.00 -28.09
N GLN A 86 -4.25 12.23 -29.14
CA GLN A 86 -3.82 12.51 -30.53
C GLN A 86 -4.47 13.77 -31.13
N ALA A 87 -5.69 14.10 -30.67
CA ALA A 87 -6.39 15.29 -31.13
C ALA A 87 -5.84 16.60 -30.55
N LEU A 88 -5.03 16.52 -29.48
CA LEU A 88 -4.42 17.67 -28.81
C LEU A 88 -3.27 18.25 -29.67
N THR A 89 -3.30 19.56 -29.89
CA THR A 89 -2.18 20.28 -30.47
C THR A 89 -1.03 20.46 -29.46
N LEU A 90 0.17 20.83 -29.94
CA LEU A 90 1.29 21.17 -29.07
C LEU A 90 0.99 22.37 -28.12
N GLU A 91 0.14 23.29 -28.60
CA GLU A 91 -0.30 24.43 -27.79
C GLU A 91 -1.25 24.00 -26.68
N ASP A 92 -2.18 23.07 -26.94
CA ASP A 92 -3.09 22.51 -25.96
C ASP A 92 -2.32 21.74 -24.88
N LYS A 93 -1.36 20.89 -25.30
CA LYS A 93 -0.49 20.15 -24.37
C LYS A 93 0.30 21.08 -23.45
N LYS A 94 0.80 22.21 -23.96
CA LYS A 94 1.48 23.21 -23.14
C LYS A 94 0.55 23.95 -22.18
N PHE A 95 -0.65 24.32 -22.65
CA PHE A 95 -1.64 25.04 -21.86
C PHE A 95 -2.09 24.22 -20.66
N PHE A 96 -2.44 22.95 -20.87
CA PHE A 96 -2.88 22.03 -19.82
C PHE A 96 -1.73 21.34 -19.07
N LYS A 97 -0.47 21.55 -19.46
CA LYS A 97 0.73 20.92 -18.91
C LYS A 97 0.73 19.39 -19.05
N PHE A 98 0.22 18.88 -20.15
CA PHE A 98 0.30 17.44 -20.46
C PHE A 98 1.67 17.15 -21.07
N TYR A 99 2.60 16.67 -20.25
CA TYR A 99 3.94 16.27 -20.70
C TYR A 99 3.94 14.85 -21.25
N THR A 100 3.05 14.01 -20.72
CA THR A 100 2.86 12.62 -21.12
C THR A 100 1.39 12.31 -21.38
N TYR A 101 1.11 11.16 -21.99
CA TYR A 101 -0.26 10.65 -22.14
C TYR A 101 -0.96 10.46 -20.79
N PHE A 102 -0.22 10.00 -19.78
CA PHE A 102 -0.75 9.68 -18.45
C PHE A 102 -1.25 10.92 -17.71
N ASP A 103 -0.68 12.10 -17.98
CA ASP A 103 -1.16 13.36 -17.42
C ASP A 103 -2.59 13.72 -17.92
N LEU A 104 -2.98 13.18 -19.08
CA LEU A 104 -4.30 13.42 -19.65
C LEU A 104 -5.40 12.59 -18.99
N ILE A 105 -5.14 11.40 -18.44
CA ILE A 105 -6.17 10.40 -18.09
C ILE A 105 -7.27 10.99 -17.20
N SER A 106 -6.92 11.57 -16.09
CA SER A 106 -7.90 12.18 -15.16
C SER A 106 -8.63 13.36 -15.78
N TRP A 107 -7.91 14.21 -16.52
CA TRP A 107 -8.49 15.35 -17.20
C TRP A 107 -9.42 14.92 -18.33
N GLY A 108 -9.04 13.93 -19.13
CA GLY A 108 -9.82 13.40 -20.23
C GLY A 108 -11.14 12.76 -19.77
N ASN A 109 -11.13 12.07 -18.64
CA ASN A 109 -12.37 11.55 -18.04
C ASN A 109 -13.32 12.70 -17.65
N ASN A 110 -12.82 13.78 -17.05
CA ASN A 110 -13.63 14.95 -16.76
C ASN A 110 -14.15 15.64 -18.02
N PHE A 111 -13.34 15.68 -19.08
CA PHE A 111 -13.75 16.21 -20.39
C PHE A 111 -14.94 15.44 -20.96
N PHE A 112 -14.88 14.11 -21.00
CA PHE A 112 -15.98 13.29 -21.49
C PHE A 112 -17.21 13.43 -20.61
N GLN A 113 -17.05 13.32 -19.30
CA GLN A 113 -18.14 13.45 -18.34
C GLN A 113 -18.87 14.80 -18.46
N PHE A 114 -18.12 15.88 -18.66
CA PHE A 114 -18.70 17.21 -18.85
C PHE A 114 -19.60 17.30 -20.11
N PHE A 115 -19.14 16.80 -21.24
CA PHE A 115 -19.93 16.82 -22.46
C PHE A 115 -21.09 15.82 -22.46
N GLU A 116 -20.96 14.70 -21.76
CA GLU A 116 -22.07 13.77 -21.54
C GLU A 116 -23.15 14.40 -20.66
N GLU A 117 -22.75 15.12 -19.57
CA GLU A 117 -23.68 15.85 -18.72
C GLU A 117 -24.44 16.94 -19.51
N LEU A 118 -23.77 17.69 -20.38
CA LEU A 118 -24.40 18.66 -21.27
C LEU A 118 -25.44 18.00 -22.21
N ASN A 119 -25.10 16.86 -22.76
CA ASN A 119 -26.01 16.11 -23.66
C ASN A 119 -27.23 15.58 -22.89
N ASP A 120 -27.05 15.04 -21.68
CA ASP A 120 -28.16 14.57 -20.84
C ASP A 120 -29.13 15.70 -20.47
N GLU A 121 -28.60 16.93 -20.35
CA GLU A 121 -29.42 18.12 -20.03
C GLU A 121 -29.81 18.93 -21.27
N ASP A 122 -29.57 18.39 -22.46
CA ASP A 122 -29.88 19.02 -23.77
C ASP A 122 -29.38 20.48 -23.84
N ILE A 123 -28.13 20.70 -23.43
CA ILE A 123 -27.45 21.99 -23.43
C ILE A 123 -26.42 22.00 -24.55
N LEU A 124 -26.52 23.03 -25.40
CA LEU A 124 -25.51 23.22 -26.44
C LEU A 124 -24.23 23.84 -25.84
N PRO A 125 -23.04 23.38 -26.25
CA PRO A 125 -21.78 23.94 -25.73
C PRO A 125 -21.68 25.47 -25.89
N GLU A 126 -22.29 26.04 -26.89
CA GLU A 126 -22.34 27.47 -27.16
C GLU A 126 -23.20 28.26 -26.14
N GLU A 127 -24.12 27.58 -25.45
CA GLU A 127 -24.95 28.20 -24.42
C GLU A 127 -24.14 28.51 -23.17
N ILE A 128 -23.01 27.83 -22.95
CA ILE A 128 -22.11 28.06 -21.79
C ILE A 128 -21.48 29.47 -21.88
N GLU A 129 -21.24 30.00 -23.10
CA GLU A 129 -20.69 31.33 -23.24
C GLU A 129 -21.66 32.43 -22.74
N ASN A 130 -22.95 32.12 -22.63
CA ASN A 130 -23.97 33.03 -22.14
C ASN A 130 -24.14 33.02 -20.63
N VAL A 131 -23.38 32.18 -19.93
CA VAL A 131 -23.42 32.13 -18.45
C VAL A 131 -22.83 33.42 -17.86
N ILE A 132 -23.57 34.01 -16.93
CA ILE A 132 -23.16 35.22 -16.23
C ILE A 132 -21.94 34.92 -15.34
N ASP A 133 -20.98 35.84 -15.28
CA ASP A 133 -19.78 35.79 -14.43
C ASP A 133 -18.75 34.70 -14.78
N LEU A 134 -18.63 34.30 -16.05
CA LEU A 134 -17.45 33.54 -16.49
C LEU A 134 -16.19 34.39 -16.34
N ARG A 135 -15.25 33.90 -15.55
CA ARG A 135 -13.93 34.53 -15.39
C ARG A 135 -13.08 34.35 -16.65
N GLU A 136 -12.12 35.22 -16.88
CA GLU A 136 -11.24 35.20 -18.05
C GLU A 136 -10.60 33.82 -18.28
N TRP A 137 -10.05 33.20 -17.21
CA TRP A 137 -9.47 31.85 -17.30
C TRP A 137 -10.50 30.77 -17.70
N GLN A 138 -11.78 30.93 -17.31
CA GLN A 138 -12.84 29.98 -17.68
C GLN A 138 -13.20 30.12 -19.15
N GLN A 139 -13.19 31.36 -19.69
CA GLN A 139 -13.42 31.63 -21.11
C GLN A 139 -12.31 31.03 -21.97
N ASP A 140 -11.05 31.25 -21.57
CA ASP A 140 -9.89 30.65 -22.24
C ASP A 140 -9.93 29.13 -22.21
N PHE A 141 -10.23 28.58 -21.04
CA PHE A 141 -10.36 27.12 -20.84
C PHE A 141 -11.50 26.57 -21.74
N LEU A 142 -12.68 27.21 -21.73
CA LEU A 142 -13.83 26.80 -22.53
C LEU A 142 -13.49 26.81 -24.02
N ALA A 143 -12.91 27.91 -24.52
CA ALA A 143 -12.50 28.02 -25.93
C ALA A 143 -11.52 26.88 -26.30
N LYS A 144 -10.60 26.52 -25.44
CA LYS A 144 -9.65 25.41 -25.65
C LYS A 144 -10.37 24.06 -25.72
N ILE A 145 -11.24 23.74 -24.74
CA ILE A 145 -11.94 22.43 -24.75
C ILE A 145 -12.91 22.28 -25.90
N LEU A 146 -13.54 23.36 -26.36
CA LEU A 146 -14.39 23.34 -27.57
C LEU A 146 -13.56 23.05 -28.83
N ASN A 147 -12.41 23.70 -28.99
CA ASN A 147 -11.48 23.41 -30.09
C ASN A 147 -10.96 21.96 -30.04
N ILE A 148 -10.59 21.47 -28.86
CA ILE A 148 -10.18 20.08 -28.67
C ILE A 148 -11.30 19.13 -29.07
N ARG A 149 -12.54 19.41 -28.66
CA ARG A 149 -13.72 18.61 -29.02
C ARG A 149 -13.92 18.53 -30.53
N GLU A 150 -13.76 19.65 -31.26
CA GLU A 150 -13.83 19.67 -32.73
C GLU A 150 -12.70 18.83 -33.37
N ASN A 151 -11.46 18.99 -32.90
CA ASN A 151 -10.31 18.24 -33.39
C ASN A 151 -10.49 16.74 -33.15
N TYR A 152 -11.01 16.39 -31.99
CA TYR A 152 -11.33 15.01 -31.61
C TYR A 152 -12.41 14.42 -32.55
N GLN A 153 -13.47 15.18 -32.82
CA GLN A 153 -14.51 14.74 -33.75
C GLN A 153 -13.97 14.51 -35.16
N LYS A 154 -13.14 15.43 -35.68
CA LYS A 154 -12.49 15.30 -37.00
C LYS A 154 -11.61 14.06 -37.08
N LEU A 155 -10.83 13.81 -36.00
CA LEU A 155 -9.97 12.62 -35.91
C LEU A 155 -10.78 11.32 -35.92
N LEU A 156 -11.86 11.26 -35.12
CA LEU A 156 -12.75 10.09 -35.10
C LEU A 156 -13.38 9.81 -36.46
N GLN A 157 -13.91 10.84 -37.15
CA GLN A 157 -14.49 10.70 -38.48
C GLN A 157 -13.47 10.18 -39.49
N GLN A 158 -12.22 10.66 -39.42
CA GLN A 158 -11.13 10.15 -40.28
C GLN A 158 -10.83 8.66 -40.02
N LYS A 159 -11.00 8.20 -38.78
CA LYS A 159 -10.77 6.80 -38.40
C LYS A 159 -12.02 5.92 -38.54
N GLY A 160 -13.19 6.47 -38.90
CA GLY A 160 -14.46 5.75 -39.04
C GLY A 160 -15.11 5.38 -37.68
N PHE A 161 -14.92 6.20 -36.68
CA PHE A 161 -15.49 6.01 -35.34
C PHE A 161 -16.30 7.22 -34.88
N THR A 162 -17.10 7.01 -33.83
CA THR A 162 -17.80 8.08 -33.11
C THR A 162 -17.63 7.95 -31.61
N ASP A 163 -18.18 8.90 -30.84
CA ASP A 163 -18.12 8.93 -29.38
C ASP A 163 -19.48 9.36 -28.80
N PRO A 164 -19.92 8.83 -27.63
CA PRO A 164 -21.18 9.22 -26.99
C PRO A 164 -21.39 10.72 -26.84
N ILE A 165 -20.34 11.52 -26.64
CA ILE A 165 -20.46 12.98 -26.55
C ILE A 165 -20.98 13.65 -27.84
N PHE A 166 -21.00 12.94 -28.98
CA PHE A 166 -21.49 13.48 -30.26
C PHE A 166 -22.87 12.98 -30.64
N TYR A 167 -23.24 11.75 -30.29
CA TYR A 167 -24.51 11.16 -30.75
C TYR A 167 -25.56 10.96 -29.65
N ARG A 168 -25.18 10.87 -28.34
CA ARG A 168 -26.12 10.61 -27.25
C ARG A 168 -26.92 11.87 -26.91
N LYS A 169 -27.93 12.18 -27.76
CA LYS A 169 -28.75 13.39 -27.68
C LYS A 169 -30.21 13.07 -27.95
N ALA A 170 -31.11 13.89 -27.44
CA ALA A 170 -32.55 13.77 -27.66
C ALA A 170 -32.94 13.76 -29.14
N SER A 171 -32.20 14.50 -29.97
CA SER A 171 -32.43 14.56 -31.44
C SER A 171 -32.14 13.25 -32.20
N GLN A 172 -31.40 12.33 -31.60
CA GLN A 172 -31.03 11.01 -32.16
C GLN A 172 -31.91 9.87 -31.65
N LEU A 173 -32.88 10.19 -30.77
CA LEU A 173 -33.78 9.22 -30.16
C LEU A 173 -34.64 8.51 -31.21
N LYS A 174 -34.69 7.18 -31.15
CA LYS A 174 -35.57 6.33 -31.98
C LYS A 174 -36.19 5.25 -31.10
N ILE A 175 -37.52 5.12 -31.16
CA ILE A 175 -38.22 4.03 -30.46
C ILE A 175 -38.40 2.89 -31.46
N PRO A 176 -37.66 1.78 -31.32
CA PRO A 176 -37.67 0.68 -32.31
C PRO A 176 -38.81 -0.33 -32.07
N PHE A 177 -39.70 -0.08 -31.11
CA PHE A 177 -40.78 -0.98 -30.72
C PHE A 177 -42.09 -0.22 -30.47
N SER A 178 -43.23 -0.93 -30.59
CA SER A 178 -44.57 -0.44 -30.25
C SER A 178 -45.39 -1.54 -29.57
N GLY A 179 -46.47 -1.14 -28.87
CA GLY A 179 -47.33 -2.06 -28.19
C GLY A 179 -46.72 -2.74 -26.94
N TYR A 180 -45.68 -2.15 -26.38
CA TYR A 180 -45.10 -2.58 -25.10
C TYR A 180 -45.63 -1.75 -23.96
N LYS A 181 -45.66 -2.37 -22.75
CA LYS A 181 -45.83 -1.67 -21.50
C LYS A 181 -44.45 -1.38 -20.91
N VAL A 182 -44.07 -0.12 -20.86
CA VAL A 182 -42.77 0.33 -20.31
C VAL A 182 -43.02 0.80 -18.88
N ILE A 183 -42.38 0.11 -17.90
CA ILE A 183 -42.51 0.38 -16.50
C ILE A 183 -41.19 0.99 -15.98
N TRP A 184 -41.21 2.29 -15.69
CA TRP A 184 -40.08 3.05 -15.17
C TRP A 184 -40.12 3.05 -13.65
N VAL A 185 -39.13 2.42 -13.01
CA VAL A 185 -39.17 2.10 -11.57
C VAL A 185 -38.30 3.06 -10.78
N ASN A 186 -38.93 3.92 -10.04
CA ASN A 186 -38.45 4.78 -8.96
C ASN A 186 -37.05 5.39 -9.19
N GLN A 187 -37.03 6.43 -10.00
CA GLN A 187 -35.88 7.30 -10.18
C GLN A 187 -36.10 8.61 -9.43
N PHE A 188 -35.03 9.10 -8.76
CA PHE A 188 -35.11 10.35 -8.02
C PHE A 188 -35.00 11.58 -8.90
N TYR A 189 -34.10 11.57 -9.88
CA TYR A 189 -33.79 12.68 -10.76
C TYR A 189 -33.97 12.27 -12.23
N TYR A 190 -34.65 13.10 -13.00
CA TYR A 190 -34.87 12.90 -14.45
C TYR A 190 -34.12 13.98 -15.24
N SER A 191 -33.16 13.58 -16.06
CA SER A 191 -32.53 14.48 -17.05
C SER A 191 -33.50 14.90 -18.15
N LYS A 192 -33.20 15.95 -18.89
CA LYS A 192 -34.03 16.36 -20.03
C LYS A 192 -34.09 15.28 -21.10
N LEU A 193 -32.98 14.54 -21.29
CA LEU A 193 -32.95 13.40 -22.20
C LEU A 193 -33.93 12.30 -21.78
N GLU A 194 -33.97 11.98 -20.50
CA GLU A 194 -34.90 10.98 -19.97
C GLU A 194 -36.37 11.42 -20.08
N LEU A 195 -36.65 12.70 -19.86
CA LEU A 195 -37.98 13.26 -20.11
C LEU A 195 -38.36 13.19 -21.58
N ALA A 196 -37.41 13.43 -22.47
CA ALA A 196 -37.62 13.27 -23.90
C ALA A 196 -37.93 11.81 -24.31
N ILE A 197 -37.22 10.84 -23.67
CA ILE A 197 -37.51 9.41 -23.83
C ILE A 197 -38.92 9.06 -23.34
N LEU A 198 -39.32 9.48 -22.15
CA LEU A 198 -40.67 9.24 -21.62
C LEU A 198 -41.74 9.81 -22.52
N LYS A 199 -41.54 11.02 -23.06
CA LYS A 199 -42.45 11.64 -24.00
C LYS A 199 -42.54 10.86 -25.32
N ALA A 200 -41.41 10.51 -25.92
CA ALA A 200 -41.36 9.74 -27.18
C ALA A 200 -42.00 8.35 -27.02
N LEU A 201 -41.82 7.68 -25.89
CA LEU A 201 -42.47 6.42 -25.58
C LEU A 201 -44.00 6.57 -25.51
N ALA A 202 -44.49 7.62 -24.85
CA ALA A 202 -45.90 7.90 -24.72
C ALA A 202 -46.56 8.29 -26.08
N GLU A 203 -45.80 8.86 -26.99
CA GLU A 203 -46.23 9.22 -28.35
C GLU A 203 -46.18 8.03 -29.33
N SER A 204 -45.49 6.94 -29.03
CA SER A 204 -45.18 5.80 -29.92
C SER A 204 -46.03 4.55 -29.65
N GLU A 205 -47.31 4.69 -29.34
CA GLU A 205 -48.26 3.58 -29.12
C GLU A 205 -47.83 2.60 -28.00
N ASN A 206 -47.01 3.01 -27.08
CA ASN A 206 -46.61 2.24 -25.86
C ASN A 206 -47.39 2.72 -24.63
N GLU A 207 -47.74 1.79 -23.75
CA GLU A 207 -48.25 2.13 -22.42
C GLU A 207 -47.03 2.46 -21.53
N VAL A 208 -46.99 3.66 -20.94
CA VAL A 208 -45.92 4.07 -20.03
C VAL A 208 -46.47 4.19 -18.62
N VAL A 209 -45.82 3.47 -17.70
CA VAL A 209 -46.10 3.51 -16.25
C VAL A 209 -44.85 3.97 -15.50
N VAL A 210 -44.99 5.03 -14.72
CA VAL A 210 -43.91 5.51 -13.85
C VAL A 210 -44.30 5.19 -12.40
N ILE A 211 -43.47 4.38 -11.76
CA ILE A 211 -43.64 4.02 -10.36
C ILE A 211 -42.67 4.87 -9.54
N SER A 212 -43.19 5.55 -8.51
CA SER A 212 -42.39 6.32 -7.56
C SER A 212 -42.58 5.78 -6.13
N GLN A 213 -41.58 5.98 -5.30
CA GLN A 213 -41.64 5.68 -3.88
C GLN A 213 -41.31 6.97 -3.10
N THR A 214 -42.35 7.74 -2.74
CA THR A 214 -42.20 9.06 -2.15
C THR A 214 -43.38 9.37 -1.24
N GLU A 215 -43.20 10.30 -0.31
CA GLU A 215 -44.29 10.83 0.50
C GLU A 215 -45.32 11.63 -0.32
N ASN A 216 -44.88 12.19 -1.44
CA ASN A 216 -45.73 12.99 -2.32
C ASN A 216 -46.39 12.10 -3.38
N ALA A 217 -47.64 11.73 -3.17
CA ALA A 217 -48.39 10.92 -4.13
C ALA A 217 -48.55 11.57 -5.53
N ASP A 218 -48.45 12.89 -5.63
CA ASP A 218 -48.64 13.67 -6.86
C ASP A 218 -47.31 13.96 -7.60
N PHE A 219 -46.19 13.28 -7.22
CA PHE A 219 -44.93 13.45 -7.90
C PHE A 219 -45.04 13.16 -9.41
N ASN A 220 -44.60 14.11 -10.22
CA ASN A 220 -44.55 14.01 -11.68
C ASN A 220 -43.10 14.13 -12.18
N PRO A 221 -42.61 13.22 -13.04
CA PRO A 221 -41.28 13.32 -13.66
C PRO A 221 -41.00 14.68 -14.31
N GLN A 222 -42.00 15.40 -14.79
CA GLN A 222 -41.82 16.75 -15.35
C GLN A 222 -41.25 17.76 -14.35
N ASN A 223 -41.34 17.50 -13.07
CA ASN A 223 -40.71 18.29 -12.00
C ASN A 223 -39.20 18.00 -11.89
N ARG A 224 -38.69 17.09 -12.73
CA ARG A 224 -37.29 16.65 -12.83
C ARG A 224 -36.73 15.93 -11.62
N LYS A 225 -37.04 16.32 -10.43
CA LYS A 225 -36.59 15.63 -9.22
C LYS A 225 -37.78 15.31 -8.30
N ASN A 226 -37.65 14.22 -7.57
CA ASN A 226 -38.51 13.91 -6.49
C ASN A 226 -38.38 15.01 -5.42
N THR A 227 -39.47 15.36 -4.75
CA THR A 227 -39.36 16.32 -3.64
C THR A 227 -38.46 15.79 -2.55
N SER A 228 -37.74 16.68 -1.90
CA SER A 228 -36.93 16.30 -0.72
C SER A 228 -37.80 15.59 0.31
N LEU A 229 -37.41 14.37 0.63
CA LEU A 229 -38.11 13.52 1.60
C LEU A 229 -38.23 14.24 2.97
N ASN A 230 -39.43 14.55 3.40
CA ASN A 230 -39.69 15.13 4.72
C ASN A 230 -40.14 14.03 5.71
N LEU A 231 -39.16 13.60 6.51
CA LEU A 231 -39.38 12.52 7.48
C LEU A 231 -40.44 12.85 8.56
N GLU A 232 -40.69 14.13 8.79
CA GLU A 232 -41.70 14.59 9.80
C GLU A 232 -43.15 14.31 9.38
N ASN A 233 -43.40 14.16 8.08
CA ASN A 233 -44.72 14.00 7.50
C ASN A 233 -45.12 12.53 7.32
N LEU A 234 -44.21 11.57 7.52
CA LEU A 234 -44.50 10.16 7.32
C LEU A 234 -45.41 9.59 8.40
N ALA A 235 -46.47 8.92 7.99
CA ALA A 235 -47.32 8.14 8.89
C ALA A 235 -46.64 6.79 9.19
N LYS A 236 -47.00 6.16 10.32
CA LYS A 236 -46.42 4.86 10.75
C LYS A 236 -46.58 3.75 9.71
N ASP A 237 -47.68 3.74 8.98
CA ASP A 237 -47.98 2.72 7.98
C ASP A 237 -47.20 2.91 6.68
N ASP A 238 -46.54 4.07 6.50
CA ASP A 238 -45.82 4.41 5.31
C ASP A 238 -44.41 3.78 5.26
N TYR A 239 -43.84 3.34 6.41
CA TYR A 239 -42.51 2.77 6.51
C TYR A 239 -42.48 1.47 7.34
N LEU A 240 -41.39 0.70 7.22
CA LEU A 240 -41.21 -0.59 7.90
C LEU A 240 -40.38 -0.52 9.15
N THR A 241 -39.61 0.51 9.30
CA THR A 241 -38.57 0.61 10.33
C THR A 241 -39.16 0.57 11.73
N GLN A 242 -38.66 -0.36 12.54
CA GLN A 242 -39.06 -0.54 13.94
C GLN A 242 -37.96 0.02 14.87
N GLN A 243 -36.70 -0.21 14.54
CA GLN A 243 -35.58 0.19 15.37
C GLN A 243 -34.45 0.77 14.54
N ILE A 244 -33.91 1.90 15.00
CA ILE A 244 -32.63 2.47 14.50
C ILE A 244 -31.66 2.55 15.68
N LYS A 245 -30.50 1.92 15.53
CA LYS A 245 -29.43 2.00 16.52
C LYS A 245 -28.17 2.58 15.90
N VAL A 246 -27.73 3.73 16.42
CA VAL A 246 -26.49 4.35 16.06
C VAL A 246 -25.42 3.97 17.07
N ILE A 247 -24.29 3.48 16.60
CA ILE A 247 -23.14 3.12 17.42
C ILE A 247 -21.98 4.03 17.03
N GLU A 248 -21.63 4.92 17.95
CA GLU A 248 -20.44 5.75 17.81
C GLU A 248 -19.24 5.02 18.40
N THR A 249 -18.19 4.81 17.60
CA THR A 249 -16.95 4.17 17.99
C THR A 249 -15.81 5.19 18.03
N GLU A 250 -14.67 4.84 18.60
CA GLU A 250 -13.51 5.75 18.65
C GLU A 250 -12.73 5.78 17.32
N ASN A 251 -12.81 4.70 16.55
CA ASN A 251 -12.12 4.57 15.28
C ASN A 251 -12.75 3.46 14.42
N GLU A 252 -12.24 3.34 13.22
CA GLU A 252 -12.67 2.37 12.21
C GLU A 252 -12.51 0.92 12.66
N ASP A 253 -11.39 0.57 13.29
CA ASP A 253 -11.13 -0.80 13.75
C ASP A 253 -12.15 -1.24 14.80
N GLN A 254 -12.48 -0.36 15.73
CA GLN A 254 -13.51 -0.65 16.75
C GLN A 254 -14.92 -0.83 16.16
N MET A 255 -15.22 -0.15 15.06
CA MET A 255 -16.48 -0.31 14.34
C MET A 255 -16.64 -1.77 13.88
N VAL A 256 -15.64 -2.30 13.21
CA VAL A 256 -15.63 -3.69 12.72
C VAL A 256 -15.68 -4.68 13.88
N ILE A 257 -14.87 -4.49 14.92
CA ILE A 257 -14.86 -5.35 16.11
C ILE A 257 -16.22 -5.33 16.82
N SER A 258 -16.86 -4.16 16.93
CA SER A 258 -18.19 -4.04 17.54
C SER A 258 -19.26 -4.80 16.76
N PHE A 259 -19.24 -4.70 15.42
CA PHE A 259 -20.15 -5.44 14.57
C PHE A 259 -19.96 -6.95 14.71
N TRP A 260 -18.74 -7.44 14.68
CA TRP A 260 -18.40 -8.85 14.84
C TRP A 260 -18.82 -9.38 16.21
N GLY A 261 -18.59 -8.58 17.25
CA GLY A 261 -19.03 -8.92 18.61
C GLY A 261 -20.56 -9.08 18.72
N LYS A 262 -21.33 -8.33 17.91
CA LYS A 262 -22.79 -8.50 17.81
C LYS A 262 -23.15 -9.73 16.99
N LEU A 263 -22.55 -9.89 15.81
CA LEU A 263 -22.83 -11.01 14.92
C LEU A 263 -22.54 -12.36 15.60
N SER A 264 -21.47 -12.41 16.42
CA SER A 264 -21.09 -13.61 17.18
C SER A 264 -22.14 -14.03 18.23
N LYS A 265 -22.98 -13.11 18.71
CA LYS A 265 -24.05 -13.38 19.67
C LYS A 265 -25.37 -13.76 19.04
N THR A 266 -25.51 -13.54 17.73
CA THR A 266 -26.74 -13.81 17.01
C THR A 266 -26.72 -15.26 16.53
N GLN A 267 -27.66 -16.08 17.02
CA GLN A 267 -27.73 -17.51 16.67
C GLN A 267 -28.28 -17.74 15.26
N ASN A 268 -29.27 -16.95 14.83
CA ASN A 268 -29.80 -16.96 13.48
C ASN A 268 -30.11 -15.54 13.02
N ILE A 269 -29.73 -15.20 11.80
CA ILE A 269 -30.10 -13.95 11.15
C ILE A 269 -31.40 -14.22 10.39
N GLU A 270 -32.52 -13.77 10.95
CA GLU A 270 -33.80 -13.87 10.26
C GLU A 270 -33.92 -12.75 9.22
N GLY A 271 -34.33 -13.10 8.02
CA GLY A 271 -34.53 -12.16 6.92
C GLY A 271 -33.25 -11.79 6.18
N THR A 272 -33.41 -10.93 5.18
CA THR A 272 -32.29 -10.44 4.36
C THR A 272 -31.51 -9.38 5.11
N THR A 273 -30.17 -9.50 5.08
CA THR A 273 -29.27 -8.52 5.75
C THR A 273 -28.31 -7.93 4.75
N ALA A 274 -28.14 -6.61 4.78
CA ALA A 274 -27.12 -5.93 3.98
C ALA A 274 -26.23 -5.02 4.83
N ILE A 275 -24.98 -4.94 4.44
CA ILE A 275 -24.01 -3.96 4.92
C ILE A 275 -23.80 -2.95 3.79
N ILE A 276 -24.06 -1.69 4.06
CA ILE A 276 -23.78 -0.58 3.17
C ILE A 276 -22.47 0.04 3.57
N ASP A 277 -21.50 -0.02 2.65
CA ASP A 277 -20.18 0.58 2.82
C ASP A 277 -19.67 1.06 1.47
N SER A 278 -19.11 2.28 1.39
CA SER A 278 -18.76 2.89 0.10
C SER A 278 -17.36 2.55 -0.38
N HIS A 279 -16.37 2.33 0.48
CA HIS A 279 -14.98 2.27 0.04
C HIS A 279 -14.04 1.30 0.74
N TYR A 280 -14.26 0.97 2.01
CA TYR A 280 -13.19 0.38 2.83
C TYR A 280 -13.28 -1.12 3.02
N TRP A 281 -14.45 -1.64 2.93
CA TRP A 281 -14.74 -3.02 3.27
C TRP A 281 -14.00 -4.03 2.38
N ASP A 282 -13.85 -3.71 1.10
CA ASP A 282 -13.13 -4.55 0.15
C ASP A 282 -11.62 -4.65 0.42
N LYS A 283 -10.99 -3.57 0.89
CA LYS A 283 -9.52 -3.48 1.00
C LYS A 283 -8.97 -4.01 2.32
N HIS A 284 -9.63 -3.71 3.44
CA HIS A 284 -9.05 -3.93 4.75
C HIS A 284 -9.60 -5.15 5.48
N TYR A 285 -10.87 -5.50 5.28
CA TYR A 285 -11.56 -6.45 6.13
C TYR A 285 -12.01 -7.73 5.44
N ARG A 286 -11.92 -7.81 4.13
CA ARG A 286 -12.38 -8.96 3.35
C ARG A 286 -11.72 -10.27 3.76
N ASN A 287 -10.41 -10.25 3.99
CA ASN A 287 -9.66 -11.43 4.43
C ASN A 287 -10.08 -11.92 5.84
N LEU A 288 -10.82 -11.11 6.57
CA LEU A 288 -11.37 -11.43 7.88
C LEU A 288 -12.77 -12.05 7.81
N MET A 289 -13.38 -12.10 6.61
CA MET A 289 -14.75 -12.54 6.42
C MET A 289 -14.81 -13.97 5.89
N ASN A 290 -15.69 -14.74 6.48
CA ASN A 290 -15.99 -16.07 5.95
C ASN A 290 -16.86 -15.92 4.69
N PRO A 291 -16.35 -16.31 3.50
CA PRO A 291 -17.08 -16.17 2.24
C PRO A 291 -18.39 -16.96 2.17
N THR A 292 -18.61 -17.92 3.05
CA THR A 292 -19.88 -18.67 3.10
C THR A 292 -21.01 -17.89 3.73
N LEU A 293 -20.73 -16.79 4.44
CA LEU A 293 -21.70 -15.96 5.15
C LEU A 293 -21.89 -14.59 4.53
N PHE A 294 -20.95 -14.14 3.70
CA PHE A 294 -21.01 -12.83 3.07
C PHE A 294 -21.11 -12.96 1.56
N ASP A 295 -22.15 -12.35 1.01
CA ASP A 295 -22.32 -12.17 -0.42
C ASP A 295 -21.77 -10.79 -0.81
N PHE A 296 -20.63 -10.81 -1.52
CA PHE A 296 -20.05 -9.61 -2.08
C PHE A 296 -20.72 -9.31 -3.43
N SER A 297 -21.79 -8.54 -3.42
CA SER A 297 -22.51 -8.16 -4.64
C SER A 297 -21.67 -7.27 -5.56
N ASN A 298 -20.67 -6.58 -5.03
CA ASN A 298 -19.77 -5.72 -5.77
C ASN A 298 -18.60 -6.48 -6.35
N SER A 299 -18.21 -6.14 -7.57
CA SER A 299 -16.97 -6.57 -8.15
C SER A 299 -15.80 -5.94 -7.38
N ILE A 300 -14.73 -6.73 -7.19
CA ILE A 300 -13.46 -6.23 -6.66
C ILE A 300 -12.69 -5.66 -7.82
N ASN A 301 -12.07 -4.52 -7.60
CA ASN A 301 -11.18 -3.94 -8.58
C ASN A 301 -10.00 -4.88 -8.86
N LEU A 302 -9.64 -5.09 -10.13
CA LEU A 302 -8.49 -5.90 -10.56
C LEU A 302 -7.16 -5.45 -9.92
N ILE A 303 -7.03 -4.19 -9.49
CA ILE A 303 -5.86 -3.69 -8.75
C ILE A 303 -5.55 -4.56 -7.53
N ASN A 304 -6.58 -5.12 -6.89
CA ASN A 304 -6.43 -5.94 -5.69
C ASN A 304 -6.14 -7.42 -6.00
N SER A 305 -6.11 -7.81 -7.27
CA SER A 305 -5.83 -9.18 -7.69
C SER A 305 -4.34 -9.52 -7.67
N SER A 306 -4.05 -10.80 -7.46
CA SER A 306 -2.67 -11.31 -7.49
C SER A 306 -1.96 -11.04 -8.83
N PRO A 307 -2.59 -11.22 -10.01
CA PRO A 307 -1.96 -10.88 -11.28
C PRO A 307 -1.59 -9.41 -11.42
N TYR A 308 -2.49 -8.50 -11.03
CA TYR A 308 -2.19 -7.07 -11.11
C TYR A 308 -1.02 -6.68 -10.21
N GLN A 309 -0.98 -7.20 -8.97
CA GLN A 309 0.13 -6.95 -8.04
C GLN A 309 1.46 -7.47 -8.61
N PHE A 310 1.46 -8.66 -9.21
CA PHE A 310 2.65 -9.19 -9.86
C PHE A 310 3.11 -8.31 -11.02
N LEU A 311 2.18 -7.88 -11.89
CA LEU A 311 2.49 -7.00 -13.02
C LEU A 311 3.01 -5.63 -12.57
N ASN A 312 2.44 -5.07 -11.49
CA ASN A 312 2.95 -3.82 -10.94
C ASN A 312 4.37 -3.95 -10.39
N ILE A 313 4.70 -5.07 -9.73
CA ILE A 313 6.09 -5.37 -9.31
C ILE A 313 7.02 -5.42 -10.53
N LEU A 314 6.60 -6.06 -11.64
CA LEU A 314 7.40 -6.09 -12.87
C LEU A 314 7.66 -4.69 -13.42
N LYS A 315 6.64 -3.82 -13.42
CA LYS A 315 6.79 -2.41 -13.84
C LYS A 315 7.80 -1.67 -12.98
N GLU A 316 7.68 -1.76 -11.65
CA GLU A 316 8.59 -1.10 -10.72
C GLU A 316 10.03 -1.60 -10.90
N HIS A 317 10.21 -2.90 -11.08
CA HIS A 317 11.51 -3.49 -11.33
C HIS A 317 12.09 -3.08 -12.69
N LEU A 318 11.26 -3.08 -13.74
CA LEU A 318 11.68 -2.61 -15.06
C LEU A 318 12.11 -1.14 -15.02
N GLN A 319 11.38 -0.29 -14.31
CA GLN A 319 11.73 1.12 -14.13
C GLN A 319 13.08 1.28 -13.43
N ALA A 320 13.34 0.52 -12.37
CA ALA A 320 14.54 0.58 -11.56
C ALA A 320 15.75 -0.15 -12.18
N LEU A 321 15.53 -0.97 -13.21
CA LEU A 321 16.57 -1.73 -13.88
C LEU A 321 17.62 -0.79 -14.48
N THR A 322 18.87 -0.96 -14.09
CA THR A 322 19.96 -0.03 -14.43
C THR A 322 21.15 -0.81 -14.98
N THR A 323 21.83 -0.23 -15.98
CA THR A 323 23.09 -0.77 -16.48
C THR A 323 24.25 -0.11 -15.73
N LEU A 324 25.11 -0.92 -15.13
CA LEU A 324 26.28 -0.50 -14.37
C LEU A 324 27.55 -1.07 -15.02
N SER A 325 28.68 -0.38 -14.84
CA SER A 325 30.01 -0.88 -15.31
C SER A 325 30.74 -1.52 -14.13
N PHE A 326 30.94 -2.82 -14.17
CA PHE A 326 31.67 -3.60 -13.18
C PHE A 326 32.84 -4.31 -13.86
N GLU A 327 34.08 -4.05 -13.39
CA GLU A 327 35.33 -4.60 -13.97
C GLU A 327 35.44 -4.40 -15.51
N GLY A 328 34.98 -3.25 -16.02
CA GLY A 328 35.00 -2.94 -17.45
C GLY A 328 33.94 -3.67 -18.29
N LYS A 329 33.01 -4.39 -17.66
CA LYS A 329 31.89 -5.03 -18.30
C LYS A 329 30.57 -4.36 -17.87
N GLU A 330 29.67 -4.22 -18.82
CA GLU A 330 28.30 -3.78 -18.48
C GLU A 330 27.52 -4.92 -17.83
N ILE A 331 26.91 -4.64 -16.69
CA ILE A 331 26.01 -5.54 -15.97
C ILE A 331 24.68 -4.87 -15.77
N THR A 332 23.60 -5.64 -15.89
CA THR A 332 22.27 -5.19 -15.56
C THR A 332 21.97 -5.49 -14.09
N ALA A 333 21.56 -4.48 -13.34
CA ALA A 333 21.39 -4.59 -11.89
C ALA A 333 20.06 -3.97 -11.42
N LEU A 334 19.60 -4.47 -10.27
CA LEU A 334 18.39 -4.04 -9.57
C LEU A 334 18.70 -3.81 -8.09
N PRO A 335 18.15 -2.77 -7.44
CA PRO A 335 18.29 -2.60 -6.00
C PRO A 335 17.71 -3.78 -5.22
N ILE A 336 18.50 -4.35 -4.30
CA ILE A 336 18.08 -5.52 -3.50
C ILE A 336 16.77 -5.29 -2.72
N LYS A 337 16.50 -4.04 -2.35
CA LYS A 337 15.28 -3.66 -1.66
C LYS A 337 14.02 -4.04 -2.46
N LEU A 338 14.00 -3.74 -3.75
CA LEU A 338 12.85 -4.06 -4.60
C LEU A 338 12.63 -5.58 -4.67
N MET A 339 13.71 -6.36 -4.70
CA MET A 339 13.59 -7.82 -4.64
C MET A 339 13.08 -8.30 -3.28
N LEU A 340 13.48 -7.65 -2.17
CA LEU A 340 12.95 -7.95 -0.84
C LEU A 340 11.44 -7.65 -0.75
N ASP A 341 11.03 -6.49 -1.24
CA ASP A 341 9.62 -6.08 -1.26
C ASP A 341 8.80 -7.05 -2.12
N ALA A 342 9.34 -7.45 -3.28
CA ALA A 342 8.69 -8.42 -4.18
C ALA A 342 8.56 -9.82 -3.55
N VAL A 343 9.61 -10.34 -2.92
CA VAL A 343 9.58 -11.64 -2.23
C VAL A 343 8.64 -11.60 -1.01
N GLY A 344 8.41 -10.42 -0.42
CA GLY A 344 7.35 -10.20 0.57
C GLY A 344 5.95 -10.53 0.04
N ASN A 345 5.70 -10.32 -1.25
CA ASN A 345 4.43 -10.64 -1.90
C ASN A 345 4.37 -12.13 -2.29
N GLU A 346 3.33 -12.82 -1.83
CA GLU A 346 3.16 -14.25 -2.05
C GLU A 346 2.94 -14.58 -3.54
N SER A 347 2.20 -13.76 -4.27
CA SER A 347 1.94 -13.96 -5.71
C SER A 347 3.22 -13.91 -6.53
N PHE A 348 4.17 -13.06 -6.17
CA PHE A 348 5.47 -12.98 -6.82
C PHE A 348 6.26 -14.28 -6.63
N VAL A 349 6.30 -14.81 -5.42
CA VAL A 349 7.01 -16.06 -5.14
C VAL A 349 6.29 -17.24 -5.78
N HIS A 350 4.96 -17.27 -5.72
CA HIS A 350 4.13 -18.31 -6.36
C HIS A 350 4.39 -18.42 -7.86
N TYR A 351 4.55 -17.31 -8.55
CA TYR A 351 4.84 -17.29 -9.99
C TYR A 351 6.09 -18.09 -10.34
N TYR A 352 7.18 -17.95 -9.59
CA TYR A 352 8.43 -18.64 -9.82
C TYR A 352 8.50 -20.04 -9.18
N PHE A 353 7.82 -20.23 -8.04
CA PHE A 353 7.87 -21.45 -7.22
C PHE A 353 6.45 -21.93 -6.83
N PRO A 354 5.61 -22.32 -7.79
CA PRO A 354 4.19 -22.65 -7.52
C PRO A 354 3.99 -23.89 -6.64
N LYS A 355 4.96 -24.80 -6.58
CA LYS A 355 4.83 -26.06 -5.80
C LYS A 355 5.12 -25.90 -4.31
N ASP A 356 5.98 -24.96 -3.94
CA ASP A 356 6.51 -24.76 -2.58
C ASP A 356 6.64 -23.28 -2.25
N THR A 357 5.60 -22.51 -2.52
CA THR A 357 5.57 -21.05 -2.38
C THR A 357 5.99 -20.60 -0.98
N ILE A 358 5.41 -21.16 0.08
CA ILE A 358 5.68 -20.75 1.47
C ILE A 358 7.14 -21.04 1.85
N GLN A 359 7.62 -22.28 1.61
CA GLN A 359 9.00 -22.63 1.92
C GLN A 359 9.99 -21.81 1.09
N SER A 360 9.70 -21.61 -0.20
CA SER A 360 10.55 -20.79 -1.08
C SER A 360 10.61 -19.34 -0.64
N LYS A 361 9.50 -18.77 -0.22
CA LYS A 361 9.45 -17.42 0.36
C LYS A 361 10.37 -17.31 1.58
N GLU A 362 10.31 -18.29 2.47
CA GLU A 362 11.16 -18.33 3.65
C GLU A 362 12.64 -18.39 3.33
N GLU A 363 13.02 -19.30 2.43
CA GLU A 363 14.41 -19.46 2.01
C GLU A 363 14.93 -18.18 1.32
N LEU A 364 14.16 -17.62 0.38
CA LEU A 364 14.51 -16.38 -0.32
C LEU A 364 14.66 -15.18 0.62
N LEU A 365 13.77 -15.00 1.60
CA LEU A 365 13.89 -13.94 2.59
C LEU A 365 15.15 -14.11 3.45
N ASN A 366 15.51 -15.34 3.81
CA ASN A 366 16.74 -15.61 4.55
C ASN A 366 18.00 -15.29 3.72
N GLU A 367 18.01 -15.70 2.45
CA GLU A 367 19.11 -15.44 1.52
C GLU A 367 19.29 -13.93 1.28
N LEU A 368 18.22 -13.22 0.96
CA LEU A 368 18.21 -11.76 0.76
C LEU A 368 18.61 -10.99 2.03
N THR A 369 18.12 -11.45 3.19
CA THR A 369 18.50 -10.87 4.47
C THR A 369 19.98 -11.03 4.75
N THR A 370 20.56 -12.17 4.40
CA THR A 370 22.00 -12.42 4.56
C THR A 370 22.83 -11.46 3.72
N LEU A 371 22.42 -11.20 2.48
CA LEU A 371 23.06 -10.19 1.63
C LEU A 371 22.86 -8.78 2.19
N ARG A 372 21.66 -8.48 2.69
CA ARG A 372 21.37 -7.17 3.27
C ARG A 372 22.20 -6.87 4.53
N LYS A 373 22.50 -7.89 5.35
CA LYS A 373 23.43 -7.76 6.49
C LYS A 373 24.84 -7.37 6.08
N LYS A 374 25.26 -7.73 4.86
CA LYS A 374 26.54 -7.32 4.26
C LYS A 374 26.42 -5.99 3.52
N ASP A 375 25.35 -5.24 3.74
CA ASP A 375 25.04 -3.95 3.12
C ASP A 375 24.98 -3.99 1.59
N VAL A 376 24.70 -5.14 0.97
CA VAL A 376 24.50 -5.25 -0.48
C VAL A 376 23.36 -4.37 -0.91
N TYR A 377 23.57 -3.54 -1.89
CA TYR A 377 22.58 -2.64 -2.48
C TYR A 377 22.11 -3.14 -3.85
N TRP A 378 23.02 -3.69 -4.68
CA TRP A 378 22.72 -4.15 -6.03
C TRP A 378 22.73 -5.66 -6.15
N LEU A 379 21.71 -6.18 -6.82
CA LEU A 379 21.69 -7.54 -7.36
C LEU A 379 21.83 -7.45 -8.88
N ASP A 380 22.75 -8.18 -9.45
CA ASP A 380 22.92 -8.31 -10.89
C ASP A 380 22.50 -9.69 -11.38
N LYS A 381 22.20 -9.81 -12.66
CA LYS A 381 21.72 -11.07 -13.29
C LYS A 381 22.62 -12.27 -13.01
N ASN A 382 23.94 -12.07 -13.00
CA ASN A 382 24.94 -13.11 -12.79
C ASN A 382 25.30 -13.33 -11.31
N MET A 383 24.64 -12.63 -10.40
CA MET A 383 24.89 -12.70 -8.96
C MET A 383 26.35 -12.52 -8.58
N ASN A 384 27.06 -11.59 -9.27
CA ASN A 384 28.48 -11.31 -9.01
C ASN A 384 28.72 -10.87 -7.55
N CYS A 385 27.73 -10.27 -6.89
CA CYS A 385 27.80 -9.92 -5.46
C CYS A 385 28.10 -11.13 -4.57
N LEU A 386 27.63 -12.33 -4.90
CA LEU A 386 27.93 -13.54 -4.11
C LEU A 386 29.40 -13.92 -4.16
N GLN A 387 30.05 -13.72 -5.30
CA GLN A 387 31.48 -13.99 -5.46
C GLN A 387 32.32 -12.98 -4.68
N VAL A 388 31.95 -11.70 -4.72
CA VAL A 388 32.66 -10.63 -4.01
C VAL A 388 32.60 -10.81 -2.49
N PHE A 389 31.44 -11.21 -1.96
CA PHE A 389 31.24 -11.35 -0.51
C PHE A 389 31.56 -12.74 0.04
N HIS A 390 32.15 -13.65 -0.76
CA HIS A 390 32.55 -15.01 -0.38
C HIS A 390 31.45 -15.71 0.45
N THR A 391 30.19 -15.62 -0.01
CA THR A 391 29.06 -16.24 0.67
C THR A 391 29.06 -17.75 0.42
N SER A 392 28.71 -18.52 1.45
CA SER A 392 28.62 -20.00 1.43
C SER A 392 27.65 -20.50 0.32
N PRO A 393 27.76 -21.73 -0.17
CA PRO A 393 27.16 -22.24 -1.41
C PRO A 393 25.61 -22.40 -1.45
N HIS A 394 24.85 -21.77 -0.56
CA HIS A 394 23.41 -22.07 -0.38
C HIS A 394 22.44 -20.99 -0.92
N PHE A 395 22.83 -20.27 -1.98
CA PHE A 395 21.96 -19.26 -2.62
C PHE A 395 21.31 -19.78 -3.92
N ASN A 396 20.93 -21.06 -3.95
CA ASN A 396 20.44 -21.68 -5.19
C ASN A 396 19.06 -21.12 -5.60
N LYS A 397 18.15 -20.87 -4.65
CA LYS A 397 16.80 -20.35 -4.97
C LYS A 397 16.86 -18.90 -5.41
N LEU A 398 17.64 -18.06 -4.73
CA LEU A 398 17.79 -16.64 -5.11
C LEU A 398 18.48 -16.51 -6.49
N THR A 399 19.51 -17.31 -6.76
CA THR A 399 20.17 -17.31 -8.07
C THR A 399 19.20 -17.68 -9.18
N SER A 400 18.41 -18.76 -8.99
CA SER A 400 17.40 -19.16 -9.96
C SER A 400 16.31 -18.11 -10.14
N LEU A 401 15.84 -17.50 -9.05
CA LEU A 401 14.86 -16.41 -9.10
C LEU A 401 15.40 -15.23 -9.91
N VAL A 402 16.61 -14.76 -9.57
CA VAL A 402 17.22 -13.58 -10.20
C VAL A 402 17.43 -13.83 -11.69
N GLU A 403 17.98 -14.98 -12.09
CA GLU A 403 18.21 -15.33 -13.49
C GLU A 403 16.91 -15.32 -14.30
N ASN A 404 15.86 -15.98 -13.80
CA ASN A 404 14.56 -16.04 -14.47
C ASN A 404 13.87 -14.67 -14.51
N HIS A 405 13.91 -13.94 -13.40
CA HIS A 405 13.28 -12.62 -13.29
C HIS A 405 13.94 -11.59 -14.21
N PHE A 406 15.29 -11.50 -14.21
CA PHE A 406 16.00 -10.60 -15.11
C PHE A 406 15.77 -10.96 -16.58
N SER A 407 15.71 -12.26 -16.92
CA SER A 407 15.39 -12.69 -18.27
C SER A 407 14.01 -12.23 -18.71
N LEU A 408 13.01 -12.30 -17.81
CA LEU A 408 11.67 -11.79 -18.08
C LEU A 408 11.66 -10.28 -18.24
N LEU A 409 12.38 -9.51 -17.40
CA LEU A 409 12.49 -8.06 -17.50
C LEU A 409 13.17 -7.64 -18.81
N GLU A 410 14.19 -8.36 -19.27
CA GLU A 410 14.86 -8.12 -20.55
C GLU A 410 13.95 -8.35 -21.75
N GLU A 411 13.04 -9.33 -21.70
CA GLU A 411 12.03 -9.52 -22.75
C GLU A 411 10.97 -8.40 -22.72
N ILE A 412 10.51 -8.01 -21.53
CA ILE A 412 9.59 -6.88 -21.38
C ILE A 412 10.22 -5.57 -21.90
N ALA A 413 11.51 -5.35 -21.66
CA ALA A 413 12.22 -4.16 -22.13
C ALA A 413 12.33 -4.02 -23.66
N LYS A 414 12.03 -5.08 -24.43
CA LYS A 414 12.02 -5.09 -25.90
C LYS A 414 10.65 -4.76 -26.51
N ILE A 415 9.60 -4.63 -25.70
CA ILE A 415 8.25 -4.33 -26.14
C ILE A 415 8.19 -2.93 -26.77
N ASN A 416 7.61 -2.81 -27.97
CA ASN A 416 7.44 -1.55 -28.67
C ASN A 416 5.96 -1.21 -28.94
N SER A 417 5.05 -2.15 -28.75
CA SER A 417 3.62 -2.00 -29.01
C SER A 417 2.76 -2.84 -28.08
N PRO A 418 1.45 -2.57 -27.94
CA PRO A 418 0.50 -3.47 -27.30
C PRO A 418 0.54 -4.89 -27.86
N ALA A 419 0.71 -5.04 -29.17
CA ALA A 419 0.80 -6.37 -29.80
C ALA A 419 2.02 -7.15 -29.31
N ASP A 420 3.18 -6.51 -29.13
CA ASP A 420 4.38 -7.17 -28.59
C ASP A 420 4.15 -7.66 -27.16
N LEU A 421 3.47 -6.86 -26.32
CA LEU A 421 3.13 -7.26 -24.96
C LEU A 421 2.16 -8.44 -24.96
N ILE A 422 1.13 -8.42 -25.83
CA ILE A 422 0.18 -9.54 -25.95
C ILE A 422 0.87 -10.82 -26.38
N ASN A 423 1.84 -10.74 -27.29
CA ASN A 423 2.62 -11.91 -27.70
C ASN A 423 3.48 -12.50 -26.56
N LEU A 424 3.85 -11.68 -25.58
CA LEU A 424 4.56 -12.13 -24.37
C LEU A 424 3.61 -12.74 -23.32
N ILE A 425 2.33 -12.39 -23.37
CA ILE A 425 1.30 -12.97 -22.51
C ILE A 425 0.94 -14.37 -23.04
N ASP A 426 1.27 -15.36 -22.26
CA ASP A 426 1.42 -16.74 -22.66
C ASP A 426 0.14 -17.48 -22.98
N THR A 427 0.30 -18.23 -24.02
CA THR A 427 -0.31 -19.52 -24.25
C THR A 427 0.67 -20.61 -23.77
N GLU A 428 0.42 -21.28 -22.73
CA GLU A 428 0.97 -22.50 -22.04
C GLU A 428 2.38 -23.05 -22.39
N GLU A 429 3.08 -22.65 -23.46
CA GLU A 429 4.27 -23.34 -24.01
C GLU A 429 5.60 -22.54 -24.01
N MET A 430 5.60 -21.25 -23.66
CA MET A 430 6.83 -20.46 -23.68
C MET A 430 7.66 -20.59 -22.40
N SER A 431 8.95 -20.82 -22.55
CA SER A 431 9.90 -20.87 -21.44
C SER A 431 10.10 -19.52 -20.74
N ILE A 432 9.83 -18.41 -21.44
CA ILE A 432 9.92 -17.03 -20.93
C ILE A 432 8.68 -16.29 -21.43
N GLY A 433 7.72 -16.05 -20.58
CA GLY A 433 6.47 -15.34 -20.91
C GLY A 433 5.69 -14.98 -19.66
N LEU A 434 4.65 -14.15 -19.84
CA LEU A 434 3.76 -13.74 -18.74
C LEU A 434 2.60 -14.72 -18.62
N ASN A 435 2.73 -15.75 -17.79
CA ASN A 435 1.69 -16.74 -17.57
C ASN A 435 0.69 -16.27 -16.50
N ILE A 436 -0.51 -15.86 -16.93
CA ILE A 436 -1.54 -15.29 -16.06
C ILE A 436 -2.01 -16.29 -15.01
N LYS A 437 -2.18 -17.54 -15.34
CA LYS A 437 -2.61 -18.57 -14.38
C LYS A 437 -1.61 -18.75 -13.23
N ARG A 438 -0.30 -18.61 -13.52
CA ARG A 438 0.74 -18.65 -12.47
C ARG A 438 0.76 -17.40 -11.58
N MET A 439 0.20 -16.28 -12.06
CA MET A 439 0.08 -15.08 -11.25
C MET A 439 -1.08 -15.17 -10.26
N CYS A 440 -2.10 -15.98 -10.55
CA CYS A 440 -3.29 -16.13 -9.71
C CYS A 440 -3.04 -17.08 -8.55
N SER A 441 -3.65 -16.78 -7.39
CA SER A 441 -3.76 -17.75 -6.31
C SER A 441 -4.75 -18.88 -6.67
N GLU A 442 -4.62 -20.03 -6.02
CA GLU A 442 -5.58 -21.15 -6.23
C GLU A 442 -7.02 -20.73 -5.94
N ASN A 443 -7.23 -19.91 -4.93
CA ASN A 443 -8.54 -19.39 -4.56
C ASN A 443 -9.16 -18.49 -5.65
N GLU A 444 -8.36 -17.64 -6.26
CA GLU A 444 -8.81 -16.79 -7.39
C GLU A 444 -9.17 -17.62 -8.63
N ILE A 445 -8.41 -18.68 -8.91
CA ILE A 445 -8.68 -19.57 -10.07
C ILE A 445 -9.98 -20.37 -9.86
N LEU A 446 -10.18 -20.91 -8.67
CA LEU A 446 -11.28 -21.86 -8.41
C LEU A 446 -12.61 -21.15 -8.12
N HIS A 447 -12.56 -19.97 -7.54
CA HIS A 447 -13.74 -19.33 -6.96
C HIS A 447 -14.03 -17.91 -7.47
N SER A 448 -13.46 -17.52 -8.62
CA SER A 448 -13.74 -16.19 -9.19
C SER A 448 -13.80 -16.20 -10.72
N ASP A 449 -14.36 -15.12 -11.29
CA ASP A 449 -14.30 -14.84 -12.73
C ASP A 449 -13.06 -14.02 -13.13
N LEU A 450 -12.06 -13.91 -12.24
CA LEU A 450 -10.85 -13.13 -12.43
C LEU A 450 -10.18 -13.38 -13.78
N LEU A 451 -9.97 -14.67 -14.13
CA LEU A 451 -9.33 -15.03 -15.40
C LEU A 451 -10.14 -14.57 -16.61
N GLU A 452 -11.47 -14.69 -16.56
CA GLU A 452 -12.35 -14.25 -17.64
C GLU A 452 -12.25 -12.72 -17.80
N GLN A 453 -12.37 -11.97 -16.71
CA GLN A 453 -12.27 -10.51 -16.72
C GLN A 453 -10.89 -10.06 -17.22
N PHE A 454 -9.84 -10.74 -16.79
CA PHE A 454 -8.48 -10.45 -17.21
C PHE A 454 -8.29 -10.68 -18.71
N TYR A 455 -8.75 -11.81 -19.26
CA TYR A 455 -8.69 -12.08 -20.69
C TYR A 455 -9.55 -11.12 -21.51
N GLN A 456 -10.71 -10.70 -21.02
CA GLN A 456 -11.52 -9.66 -21.67
C GLN A 456 -10.76 -8.35 -21.78
N ARG A 457 -10.03 -7.95 -20.73
CA ARG A 457 -9.20 -6.73 -20.74
C ARG A 457 -7.99 -6.86 -21.65
N ILE A 458 -7.34 -8.02 -21.71
CA ILE A 458 -6.29 -8.32 -22.68
C ILE A 458 -6.82 -8.17 -24.12
N ALA A 459 -7.97 -8.74 -24.41
CA ALA A 459 -8.59 -8.64 -25.75
C ALA A 459 -8.95 -7.19 -26.08
N ASN A 460 -9.43 -6.42 -25.11
CA ASN A 460 -9.71 -4.99 -25.30
C ASN A 460 -8.42 -4.19 -25.57
N PHE A 461 -7.35 -4.48 -24.83
CA PHE A 461 -6.03 -3.88 -25.05
C PHE A 461 -5.45 -4.25 -26.42
N ALA A 462 -5.51 -5.52 -26.82
CA ALA A 462 -5.06 -5.99 -28.12
C ALA A 462 -5.80 -5.32 -29.28
N SER A 463 -7.10 -5.02 -29.10
CA SER A 463 -7.91 -4.35 -30.13
C SER A 463 -7.44 -2.92 -30.43
N THR A 464 -6.62 -2.31 -29.58
CA THR A 464 -6.05 -0.97 -29.80
C THR A 464 -5.16 -0.95 -31.07
N ASP A 465 -4.28 -1.95 -31.23
CA ASP A 465 -3.45 -2.11 -32.41
C ASP A 465 -4.28 -2.62 -33.62
N ASN A 466 -5.19 -3.57 -33.41
CA ASN A 466 -6.04 -4.09 -34.45
C ASN A 466 -6.91 -3.01 -35.12
N LEU A 467 -7.37 -2.03 -34.34
CA LEU A 467 -8.12 -0.89 -34.84
C LEU A 467 -7.24 0.24 -35.42
N GLN A 468 -5.92 0.08 -35.39
CA GLN A 468 -4.93 1.06 -35.82
C GLN A 468 -5.17 2.46 -35.19
N LEU A 469 -5.56 2.49 -33.93
CA LEU A 469 -5.84 3.74 -33.21
C LEU A 469 -4.57 4.59 -33.07
N VAL A 470 -3.43 3.98 -32.89
CA VAL A 470 -2.11 4.61 -32.84
C VAL A 470 -1.25 3.99 -33.95
N GLN A 471 -0.68 4.81 -34.83
CA GLN A 471 0.11 4.33 -35.96
C GLN A 471 1.58 4.06 -35.57
N ASP A 472 2.12 4.86 -34.67
CA ASP A 472 3.51 4.75 -34.20
C ASP A 472 3.58 5.09 -32.73
N TRP A 473 3.84 4.07 -31.92
CA TRP A 473 3.93 4.18 -30.45
C TRP A 473 5.15 4.97 -29.97
N ASN A 474 6.27 4.95 -30.73
CA ASN A 474 7.43 5.78 -30.43
C ASN A 474 7.07 7.27 -30.48
N SER A 475 6.40 7.68 -31.55
CA SER A 475 5.93 9.06 -31.70
C SER A 475 4.84 9.43 -30.71
N PHE A 476 3.95 8.49 -30.40
CA PHE A 476 2.84 8.72 -29.47
C PHE A 476 3.34 9.01 -28.05
N PHE A 477 4.27 8.20 -27.54
CA PHE A 477 4.85 8.40 -26.22
C PHE A 477 6.11 9.28 -26.21
N ALA A 478 6.61 9.69 -27.36
CA ALA A 478 7.88 10.39 -27.53
C ALA A 478 9.05 9.67 -26.81
N SER A 479 9.08 8.34 -26.86
CA SER A 479 10.02 7.48 -26.15
C SER A 479 10.46 6.30 -27.02
N SER A 480 11.55 5.64 -26.65
CA SER A 480 12.10 4.50 -27.36
C SER A 480 12.76 3.49 -26.39
N GLY A 481 12.94 2.25 -26.83
CA GLY A 481 13.59 1.21 -26.05
C GLY A 481 12.87 0.95 -24.72
N LYS A 482 13.61 0.85 -23.63
CA LYS A 482 13.08 0.56 -22.30
C LYS A 482 11.97 1.53 -21.87
N ASP A 483 12.10 2.83 -22.15
CA ASP A 483 11.11 3.84 -21.74
C ASP A 483 9.80 3.68 -22.53
N LEU A 484 9.89 3.27 -23.81
CA LEU A 484 8.71 2.91 -24.59
C LEU A 484 8.02 1.67 -24.01
N ALA A 485 8.80 0.63 -23.70
CA ALA A 485 8.28 -0.58 -23.09
C ALA A 485 7.57 -0.29 -21.76
N LEU A 486 8.13 0.58 -20.91
CA LEU A 486 7.51 1.04 -19.67
C LEU A 486 6.17 1.75 -19.93
N ASN A 487 6.09 2.63 -20.93
CA ASN A 487 4.87 3.34 -21.28
C ASN A 487 3.78 2.39 -21.80
N VAL A 488 4.14 1.43 -22.65
CA VAL A 488 3.20 0.40 -23.15
C VAL A 488 2.72 -0.48 -21.99
N PHE A 489 3.61 -0.85 -21.08
CA PHE A 489 3.28 -1.66 -19.91
C PHE A 489 2.39 -0.90 -18.92
N GLN A 490 2.66 0.40 -18.68
CA GLN A 490 1.80 1.26 -17.89
C GLN A 490 0.40 1.38 -18.50
N LEU A 491 0.32 1.60 -19.82
CA LEU A 491 -0.96 1.65 -20.53
C LEU A 491 -1.76 0.36 -20.33
N PHE A 492 -1.10 -0.80 -20.34
CA PHE A 492 -1.76 -2.08 -20.06
C PHE A 492 -2.30 -2.15 -18.63
N LEU A 493 -1.54 -1.68 -17.65
CA LEU A 493 -2.01 -1.61 -16.26
C LEU A 493 -3.23 -0.69 -16.13
N ASP A 494 -3.25 0.45 -16.81
CA ASP A 494 -4.39 1.37 -16.81
C ASP A 494 -5.66 0.71 -17.38
N TYR A 495 -5.53 -0.17 -18.40
CA TYR A 495 -6.65 -0.97 -18.90
C TYR A 495 -7.19 -1.96 -17.88
N LEU A 496 -6.33 -2.44 -16.96
CA LEU A 496 -6.74 -3.34 -15.90
C LEU A 496 -7.39 -2.61 -14.72
N GLU A 497 -6.96 -1.37 -14.41
CA GLU A 497 -7.40 -0.61 -13.24
C GLU A 497 -8.91 -0.34 -13.22
N ASN A 498 -9.52 -0.17 -14.37
CA ASN A 498 -10.95 0.16 -14.51
C ASN A 498 -11.87 -1.07 -14.54
N ALA A 499 -11.34 -2.26 -14.30
CA ALA A 499 -12.09 -3.50 -14.30
C ALA A 499 -12.23 -4.10 -12.91
N GLY A 500 -13.29 -4.88 -12.73
CA GLY A 500 -13.53 -5.63 -11.52
C GLY A 500 -13.83 -7.09 -11.81
N TYR A 501 -13.65 -7.94 -10.80
CA TYR A 501 -13.96 -9.36 -10.83
C TYR A 501 -14.78 -9.76 -9.60
N LYS A 502 -15.49 -10.87 -9.67
CA LYS A 502 -16.35 -11.38 -8.59
C LYS A 502 -15.83 -12.73 -8.09
N PHE A 503 -15.96 -12.97 -6.79
CA PHE A 503 -15.80 -14.31 -6.25
C PHE A 503 -17.12 -15.03 -6.22
N PHE A 504 -17.10 -16.32 -6.57
CA PHE A 504 -18.22 -17.24 -6.49
C PHE A 504 -17.89 -18.29 -5.44
N TYR A 505 -18.41 -18.13 -4.24
CA TYR A 505 -18.37 -19.18 -3.24
C TYR A 505 -19.70 -19.93 -3.26
N GLU A 506 -19.69 -21.23 -3.00
CA GLU A 506 -20.91 -21.94 -2.68
C GLU A 506 -21.47 -21.38 -1.38
N ILE A 507 -22.37 -20.43 -1.54
CA ILE A 507 -23.09 -19.84 -0.42
C ILE A 507 -24.03 -20.92 0.10
N ASP A 508 -23.95 -21.22 1.39
CA ASP A 508 -24.92 -22.07 2.05
C ASP A 508 -26.29 -21.36 2.02
N LYS A 509 -27.11 -21.74 1.05
CA LYS A 509 -28.43 -21.12 0.81
C LYS A 509 -29.42 -21.29 1.97
N GLU A 510 -29.09 -22.16 2.93
CA GLU A 510 -29.90 -22.34 4.14
C GLU A 510 -29.64 -21.23 5.17
N ASN A 511 -28.47 -20.60 5.13
CA ASN A 511 -28.12 -19.44 5.96
C ASN A 511 -28.15 -18.19 5.09
N ASN A 512 -29.18 -17.36 5.21
CA ASN A 512 -29.32 -16.10 4.48
C ASN A 512 -27.98 -15.30 4.52
N PRO A 513 -27.25 -15.20 3.42
CA PRO A 513 -25.95 -14.51 3.42
C PRO A 513 -26.13 -13.02 3.66
N ILE A 514 -25.15 -12.41 4.31
CA ILE A 514 -25.10 -10.97 4.49
C ILE A 514 -24.55 -10.35 3.20
N THR A 515 -25.35 -9.55 2.52
CA THR A 515 -24.92 -8.85 1.30
C THR A 515 -24.09 -7.62 1.66
N ILE A 516 -22.90 -7.48 1.07
CA ILE A 516 -22.09 -6.27 1.18
C ILE A 516 -22.22 -5.48 -0.11
N THR A 517 -22.64 -4.23 0.00
CA THR A 517 -22.95 -3.38 -1.16
C THR A 517 -22.80 -1.90 -0.81
N ASN A 518 -22.96 -1.02 -1.79
CA ASN A 518 -22.99 0.43 -1.60
C ASN A 518 -24.39 1.00 -1.81
N THR A 519 -24.57 2.26 -1.48
CA THR A 519 -25.87 2.95 -1.61
C THR A 519 -26.36 2.97 -3.06
N MET A 520 -25.46 3.12 -4.03
CA MET A 520 -25.84 3.22 -5.45
C MET A 520 -26.32 1.91 -6.03
N ASP A 521 -25.66 0.82 -5.65
CA ASP A 521 -26.04 -0.53 -6.09
C ASP A 521 -27.29 -1.04 -5.39
N SER A 522 -27.57 -0.54 -4.18
CA SER A 522 -28.75 -0.88 -3.38
C SER A 522 -30.01 -0.12 -3.80
N ARG A 523 -29.94 0.76 -4.79
CA ARG A 523 -31.10 1.53 -5.27
C ARG A 523 -32.24 0.58 -5.62
N ASN A 524 -33.44 0.87 -5.08
CA ASN A 524 -34.67 0.10 -5.25
C ASN A 524 -34.67 -1.30 -4.60
N LEU A 525 -33.57 -1.74 -3.98
CA LEU A 525 -33.55 -2.97 -3.18
C LEU A 525 -34.10 -2.71 -1.78
N ARG A 526 -34.46 -3.80 -1.10
CA ARG A 526 -34.96 -3.81 0.27
C ARG A 526 -34.30 -4.92 1.05
N TYR A 527 -33.95 -4.62 2.30
CA TYR A 527 -33.39 -5.55 3.25
C TYR A 527 -34.17 -5.52 4.57
N ASP A 528 -34.29 -6.66 5.25
CA ASP A 528 -34.95 -6.69 6.56
C ASP A 528 -34.04 -6.08 7.64
N ASN A 529 -32.73 -6.36 7.57
CA ASN A 529 -31.75 -5.82 8.48
C ASN A 529 -30.70 -5.01 7.66
N LEU A 530 -30.54 -3.75 8.02
CA LEU A 530 -29.64 -2.84 7.36
C LEU A 530 -28.50 -2.46 8.32
N VAL A 531 -27.28 -2.62 7.89
CA VAL A 531 -26.08 -2.15 8.59
C VAL A 531 -25.39 -1.10 7.72
N ILE A 532 -25.14 0.08 8.25
CA ILE A 532 -24.42 1.14 7.54
C ILE A 532 -23.09 1.36 8.24
N PHE A 533 -21.99 1.19 7.51
CA PHE A 533 -20.64 1.49 7.99
C PHE A 533 -20.19 2.86 7.52
N HIS A 534 -19.20 3.42 8.19
CA HIS A 534 -18.58 4.70 7.86
C HIS A 534 -19.59 5.82 7.63
N ALA A 535 -20.62 5.88 8.49
CA ALA A 535 -21.61 6.94 8.41
C ALA A 535 -21.07 8.28 8.96
N ILE A 536 -20.02 8.78 8.30
CA ILE A 536 -19.26 9.98 8.64
C ILE A 536 -19.44 11.06 7.56
N GLU A 537 -19.12 12.30 7.91
CA GLU A 537 -19.17 13.41 6.95
C GLU A 537 -18.09 13.20 5.87
N GLY A 538 -18.47 13.45 4.61
CA GLY A 538 -17.65 13.16 3.45
C GLY A 538 -17.92 11.80 2.81
N GLU A 539 -18.61 10.88 3.52
CA GLU A 539 -19.11 9.60 2.99
C GLU A 539 -20.66 9.61 2.91
N PHE A 540 -21.33 10.06 3.96
CA PHE A 540 -22.79 10.20 4.02
C PHE A 540 -23.20 11.57 4.63
N PRO A 541 -23.29 12.64 3.81
CA PRO A 541 -23.16 12.73 2.34
C PRO A 541 -21.71 12.70 1.85
N SER A 542 -21.53 12.34 0.57
CA SER A 542 -20.25 12.39 -0.11
C SER A 542 -19.68 13.80 -0.14
N ALA A 543 -18.35 13.91 -0.04
CA ALA A 543 -17.69 15.22 -0.13
C ALA A 543 -17.90 15.89 -1.49
N PRO A 544 -17.98 17.23 -1.55
CA PRO A 544 -18.09 17.94 -2.83
C PRO A 544 -16.83 17.72 -3.67
N LYS A 545 -17.04 17.37 -4.95
CA LYS A 545 -15.93 17.20 -5.88
C LYS A 545 -15.29 18.54 -6.25
N PRO A 546 -13.97 18.56 -6.50
CA PRO A 546 -13.30 19.78 -6.97
C PRO A 546 -13.95 20.34 -8.24
N VAL A 547 -14.01 21.66 -8.33
CA VAL A 547 -14.54 22.34 -9.53
C VAL A 547 -13.57 22.14 -10.70
N TRP A 548 -14.05 21.52 -11.78
CA TRP A 548 -13.26 21.36 -13.01
C TRP A 548 -13.32 22.59 -13.92
N LEU A 549 -14.52 23.08 -14.23
CA LEU A 549 -14.73 24.28 -15.07
C LEU A 549 -15.77 25.22 -14.47
N LEU A 550 -16.98 24.74 -14.21
CA LEU A 550 -18.11 25.53 -13.75
C LEU A 550 -18.32 25.39 -12.24
N ASN A 551 -18.49 26.49 -11.55
CA ASN A 551 -18.87 26.48 -10.16
C ASN A 551 -20.37 26.14 -9.99
N GLU A 552 -20.81 25.90 -8.73
CA GLU A 552 -22.18 25.49 -8.42
C GLU A 552 -23.25 26.49 -8.88
N ALA A 553 -22.97 27.80 -8.78
CA ALA A 553 -23.90 28.82 -9.23
C ALA A 553 -24.04 28.84 -10.76
N GLN A 554 -22.94 28.66 -11.49
CA GLN A 554 -22.90 28.58 -12.95
C GLN A 554 -23.59 27.29 -13.44
N LYS A 555 -23.38 26.16 -12.77
CA LYS A 555 -24.12 24.91 -13.06
C LYS A 555 -25.63 25.11 -12.89
N GLY A 556 -26.05 25.74 -11.80
CA GLY A 556 -27.45 26.04 -11.55
C GLY A 556 -28.09 26.93 -12.63
N GLN A 557 -27.36 27.94 -13.15
CA GLN A 557 -27.85 28.79 -14.25
C GLN A 557 -28.07 28.02 -15.57
N LEU A 558 -27.23 27.05 -15.86
CA LEU A 558 -27.36 26.15 -17.02
C LEU A 558 -28.39 25.03 -16.79
N GLY A 559 -28.83 24.79 -15.57
CA GLY A 559 -29.70 23.70 -15.22
C GLY A 559 -29.00 22.35 -15.14
N LEU A 560 -27.68 22.35 -14.99
CA LEU A 560 -26.86 21.18 -14.67
C LEU A 560 -27.08 20.76 -13.20
N LYS A 561 -26.74 19.52 -12.87
CA LYS A 561 -26.81 19.04 -11.48
C LYS A 561 -25.81 19.79 -10.62
N THR A 562 -26.32 20.38 -9.55
CA THR A 562 -25.50 21.02 -8.51
C THR A 562 -25.12 20.02 -7.43
N TYR A 563 -24.16 20.36 -6.57
CA TYR A 563 -23.84 19.57 -5.36
C TYR A 563 -25.07 19.39 -4.45
N ASN A 564 -25.92 20.41 -4.33
CA ASN A 564 -27.16 20.30 -3.56
C ASN A 564 -28.11 19.25 -4.17
N ASP A 565 -28.23 19.17 -5.49
CA ASP A 565 -29.05 18.14 -6.15
C ASP A 565 -28.50 16.74 -5.89
N LEU A 566 -27.18 16.58 -5.94
CA LEU A 566 -26.53 15.30 -5.62
C LEU A 566 -26.70 14.92 -4.14
N ARG A 567 -26.58 15.88 -3.23
CA ARG A 567 -26.82 15.66 -1.80
C ARG A 567 -28.26 15.28 -1.49
N GLU A 568 -29.26 15.91 -2.13
CA GLU A 568 -30.67 15.55 -2.01
C GLU A 568 -30.93 14.14 -2.55
N TRP A 569 -30.28 13.77 -3.65
CA TRP A 569 -30.34 12.45 -4.24
C TRP A 569 -29.74 11.37 -3.32
N GLU A 570 -28.54 11.59 -2.77
CA GLU A 570 -27.91 10.70 -1.79
C GLU A 570 -28.77 10.59 -0.52
N ARG A 571 -29.28 11.71 -0.02
CA ARG A 571 -30.16 11.76 1.13
C ARG A 571 -31.43 10.92 0.91
N TYR A 572 -32.06 11.03 -0.25
CA TYR A 572 -33.22 10.22 -0.58
C TYR A 572 -32.93 8.72 -0.54
N TYR A 573 -31.86 8.26 -1.18
CA TYR A 573 -31.54 6.82 -1.19
C TYR A 573 -31.07 6.32 0.17
N PHE A 574 -30.36 7.12 0.94
CA PHE A 574 -29.97 6.81 2.30
C PHE A 574 -31.21 6.58 3.20
N PHE A 575 -32.13 7.54 3.24
CA PHE A 575 -33.34 7.41 4.06
C PHE A 575 -34.31 6.38 3.50
N ARG A 576 -34.42 6.23 2.20
CA ARG A 576 -35.20 5.16 1.59
C ARG A 576 -34.75 3.79 2.08
N LEU A 577 -33.46 3.50 2.10
CA LEU A 577 -32.92 2.24 2.63
C LEU A 577 -33.32 2.03 4.09
N ILE A 578 -33.21 3.08 4.91
CA ILE A 578 -33.63 3.06 6.30
C ILE A 578 -35.14 2.74 6.39
N LEU A 579 -35.98 3.53 5.74
CA LEU A 579 -37.45 3.41 5.83
C LEU A 579 -38.02 2.09 5.31
N THR A 580 -37.29 1.44 4.38
CA THR A 580 -37.70 0.14 3.83
C THR A 580 -37.14 -1.06 4.59
N SER A 581 -36.33 -0.85 5.61
CA SER A 581 -35.72 -1.89 6.45
C SER A 581 -36.40 -1.96 7.81
N ARG A 582 -36.49 -3.15 8.45
CA ARG A 582 -37.09 -3.28 9.79
C ARG A 582 -36.17 -2.87 10.91
N ASN A 583 -34.92 -3.38 10.86
CA ASN A 583 -33.89 -3.11 11.85
C ASN A 583 -32.73 -2.40 11.18
N VAL A 584 -32.33 -1.26 11.74
CA VAL A 584 -31.25 -0.46 11.19
C VAL A 584 -30.16 -0.26 12.22
N LEU A 585 -28.92 -0.56 11.83
CA LEU A 585 -27.73 -0.40 12.63
C LEU A 585 -26.75 0.51 11.89
N ILE A 586 -26.47 1.67 12.46
CA ILE A 586 -25.58 2.65 11.85
C ILE A 586 -24.32 2.75 12.69
N TYR A 587 -23.17 2.59 12.05
CA TYR A 587 -21.86 2.79 12.66
C TYR A 587 -21.26 4.10 12.20
N THR A 588 -20.85 4.91 13.14
CA THR A 588 -20.13 6.15 12.94
C THR A 588 -18.97 6.26 13.91
N TYR A 589 -18.04 7.17 13.67
CA TYR A 589 -16.95 7.46 14.59
C TYR A 589 -16.52 8.92 14.52
N ARG A 590 -15.84 9.37 15.57
CA ARG A 590 -15.36 10.73 15.71
C ARG A 590 -13.85 10.72 15.95
N ASN A 591 -13.13 11.52 15.21
CA ASN A 591 -11.69 11.70 15.39
C ASN A 591 -11.32 13.17 15.23
N SER A 592 -11.07 13.83 16.37
CA SER A 592 -10.72 15.26 16.37
C SER A 592 -9.35 15.61 15.79
N GLU A 593 -8.43 14.62 15.71
CA GLU A 593 -7.10 14.82 15.08
C GLU A 593 -7.17 14.82 13.56
N LEU A 594 -8.14 14.09 13.02
CA LEU A 594 -8.35 13.95 11.57
C LEU A 594 -9.57 14.72 11.05
N ASP A 595 -10.22 15.50 11.93
CA ASP A 595 -11.44 16.29 11.62
C ASP A 595 -12.59 15.41 11.07
N ILE A 596 -12.76 14.22 11.66
CA ILE A 596 -13.81 13.28 11.28
C ILE A 596 -14.98 13.41 12.26
N GLU A 597 -16.16 13.65 11.72
CA GLU A 597 -17.42 13.80 12.45
C GLU A 597 -18.48 12.83 11.89
N PRO A 598 -19.49 12.46 12.71
CA PRO A 598 -20.67 11.74 12.22
C PRO A 598 -21.34 12.45 11.05
N GLY A 599 -21.78 11.70 10.05
CA GLY A 599 -22.39 12.26 8.85
C GLY A 599 -23.65 13.08 9.15
N SER A 600 -23.87 14.15 8.36
CA SER A 600 -25.02 15.03 8.57
C SER A 600 -26.37 14.35 8.41
N PHE A 601 -26.47 13.24 7.67
CA PHE A 601 -27.73 12.45 7.61
C PHE A 601 -27.99 11.70 8.91
N VAL A 602 -26.95 11.26 9.61
CA VAL A 602 -27.09 10.59 10.91
C VAL A 602 -27.44 11.59 12.01
N THR A 603 -26.83 12.76 11.98
CA THR A 603 -27.17 13.85 12.93
C THR A 603 -28.57 14.38 12.69
N GLU A 604 -29.07 14.35 11.44
CA GLU A 604 -30.48 14.66 11.13
C GLU A 604 -31.46 13.68 11.83
N LEU A 605 -31.15 12.37 11.80
CA LEU A 605 -31.95 11.37 12.53
C LEU A 605 -31.97 11.63 14.04
N GLN A 606 -30.82 11.96 14.62
CA GLN A 606 -30.74 12.30 16.04
C GLN A 606 -31.60 13.50 16.36
N HIS A 607 -31.51 14.55 15.57
CA HIS A 607 -32.31 15.79 15.79
C HIS A 607 -33.81 15.56 15.68
N LEU A 608 -34.26 14.75 14.71
CA LEU A 608 -35.65 14.38 14.57
C LEU A 608 -36.16 13.57 15.77
N ASN A 609 -35.32 12.67 16.31
CA ASN A 609 -35.65 11.93 17.51
C ASN A 609 -35.74 12.82 18.75
N GLU A 610 -34.77 13.73 18.98
CA GLU A 610 -34.76 14.67 20.11
C GLU A 610 -36.03 15.58 20.13
N ASN A 611 -36.52 15.94 18.95
CA ASN A 611 -37.73 16.76 18.80
C ASN A 611 -39.02 15.95 18.80
N HIS A 612 -39.00 14.65 19.12
CA HIS A 612 -40.16 13.76 19.14
C HIS A 612 -40.96 13.72 17.82
N LYS A 613 -40.27 13.94 16.70
CA LYS A 613 -40.89 13.95 15.36
C LYS A 613 -40.92 12.57 14.69
N LEU A 614 -40.14 11.61 15.22
CA LEU A 614 -40.16 10.21 14.84
C LEU A 614 -41.03 9.43 15.87
N ASN A 615 -42.29 9.71 15.96
CA ASN A 615 -43.20 9.04 16.89
C ASN A 615 -43.23 7.52 16.63
N GLU A 616 -43.01 6.74 17.70
CA GLU A 616 -43.07 5.28 17.72
C GLU A 616 -41.87 4.53 17.08
N LEU A 617 -40.79 5.20 16.73
CA LEU A 617 -39.55 4.57 16.27
C LEU A 617 -38.59 4.46 17.46
N GLU A 618 -38.10 3.25 17.75
CA GLU A 618 -37.06 3.09 18.75
C GLU A 618 -35.74 3.61 18.18
N PHE A 619 -35.22 4.67 18.74
CA PHE A 619 -33.95 5.27 18.35
C PHE A 619 -32.97 5.29 19.53
N ASP A 620 -31.84 4.65 19.37
CA ASP A 620 -30.76 4.61 20.34
C ASP A 620 -29.46 5.14 19.72
N TRP A 621 -28.80 6.08 20.41
CA TRP A 621 -27.44 6.49 20.09
C TRP A 621 -26.53 6.06 21.25
N VAL A 622 -25.60 5.15 20.98
CA VAL A 622 -24.76 4.52 22.00
C VAL A 622 -23.30 4.69 21.65
N SER A 623 -22.50 5.17 22.57
CA SER A 623 -21.04 5.10 22.49
C SER A 623 -20.59 3.64 22.72
N SER A 624 -19.82 3.09 21.81
CA SER A 624 -19.36 1.71 21.89
C SER A 624 -18.03 1.62 22.58
N GLU A 625 -18.03 1.42 23.87
CA GLU A 625 -16.90 0.77 24.55
C GLU A 625 -17.03 -0.74 24.38
N VAL A 626 -16.49 -1.33 23.35
CA VAL A 626 -16.30 -2.79 23.28
C VAL A 626 -14.86 -3.07 23.69
N PRO A 627 -14.60 -3.44 24.94
CA PRO A 627 -13.28 -3.93 25.32
C PRO A 627 -12.94 -5.14 24.44
N LEU A 628 -11.73 -5.19 23.92
CA LEU A 628 -11.21 -6.35 23.20
C LEU A 628 -11.50 -7.67 23.94
N SER A 629 -11.46 -7.63 25.27
CA SER A 629 -11.83 -8.76 26.14
C SER A 629 -13.26 -9.30 25.90
N LYS A 630 -14.27 -8.46 25.68
CA LYS A 630 -15.64 -8.92 25.38
C LYS A 630 -15.77 -9.57 24.01
N TYR A 631 -15.02 -9.09 23.06
CA TYR A 631 -14.91 -9.69 21.73
C TYR A 631 -14.29 -11.08 21.79
N TYR A 632 -13.17 -11.24 22.50
CA TYR A 632 -12.50 -12.53 22.68
C TYR A 632 -13.36 -13.53 23.43
N ASN A 633 -14.10 -13.12 24.46
CA ASN A 633 -14.99 -13.98 25.21
C ASN A 633 -16.18 -14.48 24.36
N ALA A 634 -16.77 -13.61 23.54
CA ALA A 634 -17.82 -13.98 22.61
C ALA A 634 -17.33 -15.00 21.55
N ARG A 635 -16.09 -14.88 21.11
CA ARG A 635 -15.45 -15.81 20.17
C ARG A 635 -15.16 -17.17 20.82
N GLN A 636 -14.64 -17.20 22.03
CA GLN A 636 -14.36 -18.42 22.79
C GLN A 636 -15.63 -19.26 23.02
N GLN A 637 -16.76 -18.62 23.34
CA GLN A 637 -18.03 -19.30 23.52
C GLN A 637 -18.52 -19.99 22.25
N LYS A 638 -18.36 -19.39 21.06
CA LYS A 638 -18.75 -20.02 19.79
C LYS A 638 -17.77 -21.14 19.37
N TYR A 639 -16.50 -21.01 19.68
CA TYR A 639 -15.50 -22.03 19.38
C TYR A 639 -15.74 -23.32 20.15
N SER A 640 -16.17 -23.20 21.41
CA SER A 640 -16.48 -24.33 22.28
C SER A 640 -17.81 -25.04 21.92
N SER A 641 -18.69 -24.40 21.16
CA SER A 641 -19.96 -25.00 20.71
C SER A 641 -19.87 -25.78 19.41
N GLY A 642 -18.72 -25.83 18.74
CA GLY A 642 -18.50 -26.59 17.49
C GLY A 642 -19.21 -26.03 16.25
N GLU A 643 -19.79 -24.84 16.33
CA GLU A 643 -20.41 -24.16 15.19
C GLU A 643 -19.37 -23.53 14.28
N ASN A 644 -19.55 -23.62 12.95
CA ASN A 644 -18.69 -23.07 11.92
C ASN A 644 -18.41 -21.60 12.15
N ASN A 645 -17.14 -21.25 12.23
CA ASN A 645 -16.70 -20.02 12.84
C ASN A 645 -16.31 -18.95 11.80
N LEU A 646 -17.04 -17.87 11.78
CA LEU A 646 -16.75 -16.65 11.01
C LEU A 646 -15.34 -16.06 11.24
N LEU A 647 -14.69 -16.45 12.33
CA LEU A 647 -13.47 -15.83 12.84
C LEU A 647 -12.27 -16.81 12.88
N ALA A 648 -12.32 -17.89 12.10
CA ALA A 648 -11.28 -18.94 12.09
C ALA A 648 -9.87 -18.45 11.74
N SER A 649 -9.72 -17.24 11.24
CA SER A 649 -8.44 -16.65 10.82
C SER A 649 -7.65 -15.92 11.91
N TYR A 650 -8.19 -15.81 13.13
CA TYR A 650 -7.44 -15.17 14.21
C TYR A 650 -6.43 -16.11 14.85
N PRO A 651 -5.20 -15.66 15.15
CA PRO A 651 -4.16 -16.50 15.71
C PRO A 651 -4.56 -17.13 17.06
N ASP A 652 -4.34 -18.44 17.20
CA ASP A 652 -4.70 -19.22 18.41
C ASP A 652 -4.09 -18.71 19.72
N TYR A 653 -2.97 -18.01 19.66
CA TYR A 653 -2.34 -17.45 20.87
C TYR A 653 -3.19 -16.35 21.54
N LEU A 654 -4.08 -15.69 20.76
CA LEU A 654 -4.99 -14.71 21.30
C LEU A 654 -6.23 -15.35 21.96
N LEU A 655 -6.50 -16.61 21.67
CA LEU A 655 -7.65 -17.37 22.19
C LEU A 655 -7.38 -18.03 23.54
N ASN A 656 -6.13 -18.34 23.86
CA ASN A 656 -5.74 -19.10 25.04
C ASN A 656 -5.50 -18.25 26.29
N ARG A 657 -5.97 -17.00 26.30
CA ARG A 657 -5.95 -16.19 27.53
C ARG A 657 -7.09 -16.64 28.44
N GLU A 658 -6.75 -17.27 29.54
CA GLU A 658 -7.69 -17.54 30.63
C GLU A 658 -8.29 -16.23 31.17
N GLU A 659 -9.58 -16.25 31.51
CA GLU A 659 -10.24 -15.12 32.16
C GLU A 659 -9.50 -14.79 33.46
N ASN A 660 -8.83 -13.65 33.48
CA ASN A 660 -8.20 -13.05 34.64
C ASN A 660 -7.20 -13.92 35.43
N PRO A 661 -5.97 -14.06 34.99
CA PRO A 661 -4.95 -13.91 35.95
C PRO A 661 -4.91 -12.41 36.29
N GLN A 662 -5.03 -12.04 37.56
CA GLN A 662 -4.41 -10.80 38.03
C GLN A 662 -2.90 -10.98 37.82
N ILE A 663 -2.46 -10.79 36.57
CA ILE A 663 -1.03 -10.76 36.25
C ILE A 663 -0.55 -9.47 36.89
N ASP A 664 0.21 -9.61 37.97
CA ASP A 664 0.94 -8.47 38.46
C ASP A 664 1.76 -7.93 37.28
N GLU A 665 1.52 -6.69 36.87
CA GLU A 665 2.22 -6.04 35.72
C GLU A 665 3.75 -6.20 35.83
N LYS A 666 4.27 -6.50 37.03
CA LYS A 666 5.70 -6.78 37.29
C LYS A 666 6.19 -8.08 36.69
N ASP A 667 5.35 -9.10 36.56
CA ASP A 667 5.79 -10.46 36.17
C ASP A 667 5.57 -10.75 34.67
N PHE A 668 4.75 -9.99 34.01
CA PHE A 668 4.39 -10.21 32.60
C PHE A 668 5.53 -9.98 31.60
N PHE A 669 6.56 -9.23 31.99
CA PHE A 669 7.62 -8.77 31.12
C PHE A 669 9.02 -9.19 31.55
N ILE A 670 9.15 -10.35 32.21
CA ILE A 670 10.42 -10.92 32.62
C ILE A 670 10.59 -12.26 31.89
N LEU A 671 11.62 -12.37 31.06
CA LEU A 671 12.02 -13.66 30.50
C LEU A 671 13.01 -14.32 31.44
N PRO A 672 12.80 -15.61 31.85
CA PRO A 672 13.72 -16.30 32.70
C PRO A 672 15.09 -16.49 32.05
N CYS A 673 16.16 -16.35 32.80
CA CYS A 673 17.50 -16.71 32.35
C CYS A 673 17.74 -18.20 32.59
N GLU A 674 18.13 -18.93 31.57
CA GLU A 674 18.58 -20.33 31.65
C GLU A 674 20.08 -20.37 31.37
N PRO A 675 20.95 -20.32 32.40
CA PRO A 675 22.38 -20.05 32.25
C PRO A 675 23.10 -20.97 31.27
N THR A 676 22.84 -22.27 31.30
CA THR A 676 23.47 -23.26 30.42
C THR A 676 22.98 -23.16 28.98
N LYS A 677 21.73 -22.75 28.76
CA LYS A 677 21.14 -22.54 27.44
C LYS A 677 21.58 -21.20 26.84
N ASP A 678 21.60 -20.15 27.66
CA ASP A 678 21.90 -18.79 27.25
C ASP A 678 23.40 -18.53 27.05
N PHE A 679 24.26 -19.18 27.84
CA PHE A 679 25.71 -18.95 27.84
C PHE A 679 26.53 -20.23 27.52
N GLY A 680 25.89 -21.33 27.14
CA GLY A 680 26.50 -22.60 26.85
C GLY A 680 26.96 -23.36 28.10
N GLU A 681 27.41 -24.61 27.94
CA GLU A 681 27.84 -25.49 29.06
C GLU A 681 28.99 -24.92 29.85
N ASN A 682 29.90 -24.15 29.23
CA ASN A 682 31.07 -23.55 29.88
C ASN A 682 30.75 -22.22 30.57
N LEU A 683 29.52 -21.71 30.43
CA LEU A 683 29.10 -20.39 30.91
C LEU A 683 30.04 -19.26 30.44
N GLU A 684 30.38 -19.27 29.13
CA GLU A 684 31.28 -18.32 28.51
C GLU A 684 30.50 -17.43 27.53
N LEU A 685 30.65 -16.10 27.67
CA LEU A 685 30.05 -15.09 26.82
C LEU A 685 31.14 -14.35 26.04
N THR A 686 31.30 -14.64 24.75
CA THR A 686 32.22 -13.88 23.87
C THR A 686 31.53 -12.64 23.32
N CYS A 687 32.07 -11.47 23.63
CA CYS A 687 31.41 -10.19 23.33
C CYS A 687 32.33 -9.23 22.61
N SER A 688 31.77 -8.57 21.57
CA SER A 688 32.30 -7.30 21.06
C SER A 688 31.81 -6.14 21.94
N TYR A 689 32.43 -4.96 21.75
CA TYR A 689 31.95 -3.75 22.42
C TYR A 689 30.45 -3.50 22.20
N TYR A 690 29.95 -3.65 20.98
CA TYR A 690 28.55 -3.43 20.63
C TYR A 690 27.59 -4.35 21.38
N ASN A 691 27.98 -5.61 21.56
CA ASN A 691 27.21 -6.58 22.32
C ASN A 691 27.13 -6.17 23.80
N LEU A 692 28.24 -5.78 24.40
CA LEU A 692 28.28 -5.34 25.81
C LEU A 692 27.51 -4.04 26.03
N GLN A 693 27.61 -3.08 25.12
CA GLN A 693 26.86 -1.83 25.22
C GLN A 693 25.36 -2.13 25.24
N GLN A 694 24.89 -3.00 24.38
CA GLN A 694 23.47 -3.35 24.31
C GLN A 694 22.97 -4.09 25.55
N LEU A 695 23.84 -4.95 26.15
CA LEU A 695 23.57 -5.58 27.42
C LEU A 695 23.37 -4.52 28.53
N LEU A 696 24.22 -3.51 28.58
CA LEU A 696 24.16 -2.44 29.59
C LEU A 696 22.95 -1.51 29.34
N ASP A 697 22.60 -1.25 28.10
CA ASP A 697 21.48 -0.39 27.75
C ASP A 697 20.11 -1.05 28.00
N ASN A 698 19.98 -2.32 27.63
CA ASN A 698 18.72 -3.05 27.75
C ASN A 698 18.88 -4.58 27.66
N THR A 699 18.80 -5.23 28.78
CA THR A 699 19.01 -6.69 28.89
C THR A 699 17.99 -7.52 28.07
N PHE A 700 16.75 -7.07 27.97
CA PHE A 700 15.71 -7.78 27.21
C PHE A 700 15.98 -7.72 25.70
N VAL A 701 16.27 -6.53 25.15
CA VAL A 701 16.64 -6.35 23.74
C VAL A 701 17.91 -7.12 23.41
N TRP A 702 18.90 -7.07 24.31
CA TRP A 702 20.14 -7.83 24.20
C TRP A 702 19.86 -9.35 24.12
N TYR A 703 19.02 -9.89 25.01
CA TYR A 703 18.63 -11.31 25.00
C TYR A 703 18.02 -11.72 23.67
N ILE A 704 17.05 -10.92 23.17
CA ILE A 704 16.36 -11.21 21.91
C ILE A 704 17.33 -11.18 20.73
N GLN A 705 18.22 -10.19 20.66
CA GLN A 705 19.11 -10.03 19.53
C GLN A 705 20.34 -10.95 19.55
N TRP A 706 20.91 -11.18 20.72
CA TRP A 706 22.17 -11.90 20.83
C TRP A 706 22.02 -13.35 21.29
N ILE A 707 21.12 -13.63 22.20
CA ILE A 707 20.88 -15.00 22.66
C ILE A 707 19.88 -15.71 21.73
N GLN A 708 18.72 -15.09 21.48
CA GLN A 708 17.71 -15.65 20.58
C GLN A 708 18.05 -15.41 19.08
N GLN A 709 19.07 -14.61 18.82
CA GLN A 709 19.57 -14.27 17.47
C GLN A 709 18.50 -13.71 16.52
N LEU A 710 17.46 -13.06 17.05
CA LEU A 710 16.50 -12.31 16.26
C LEU A 710 17.15 -11.04 15.74
N GLN A 711 17.07 -10.81 14.44
CA GLN A 711 17.73 -9.66 13.82
C GLN A 711 16.72 -8.74 13.17
N GLU A 712 16.93 -7.44 13.36
CA GLU A 712 16.16 -6.43 12.67
C GLU A 712 16.52 -6.43 11.18
N ILE A 713 15.50 -6.48 10.32
CA ILE A 713 15.67 -6.24 8.89
C ILE A 713 15.18 -4.82 8.63
N ASP A 714 16.08 -3.93 8.23
CA ASP A 714 15.72 -2.58 7.82
C ASP A 714 15.27 -2.60 6.36
N PHE A 715 13.96 -2.65 6.12
CA PHE A 715 13.35 -2.61 4.79
C PHE A 715 13.22 -1.20 4.22
N ARG A 716 13.51 -0.15 5.00
CA ARG A 716 13.38 1.20 4.50
C ARG A 716 14.41 1.47 3.41
N PRO A 717 13.99 2.06 2.28
CA PRO A 717 14.92 2.49 1.25
C PRO A 717 15.81 3.56 1.88
N LYS A 718 17.09 3.32 1.83
CA LYS A 718 18.07 4.37 2.07
C LYS A 718 18.63 4.74 0.71
N ASP A 719 18.14 5.82 0.14
CA ASP A 719 18.77 6.44 -1.04
C ASP A 719 20.10 7.09 -0.70
N THR A 720 20.52 6.97 0.56
CA THR A 720 21.76 7.46 1.11
C THR A 720 22.69 6.32 1.47
N VAL A 721 23.98 6.53 1.30
CA VAL A 721 25.00 5.58 1.77
C VAL A 721 24.89 5.44 3.29
N SER A 722 24.90 4.22 3.80
CA SER A 722 24.77 4.00 5.25
C SER A 722 26.01 4.55 5.97
N ALA A 723 25.81 5.07 7.20
CA ALA A 723 26.91 5.56 8.03
C ALA A 723 28.00 4.48 8.26
N LYS A 724 27.59 3.21 8.29
CA LYS A 724 28.49 2.07 8.41
C LYS A 724 29.41 1.94 7.19
N ILE A 725 28.85 2.05 5.97
CA ILE A 725 29.67 1.98 4.74
C ILE A 725 30.58 3.18 4.64
N VAL A 726 30.10 4.38 4.98
CA VAL A 726 30.93 5.58 5.06
C VAL A 726 32.12 5.36 6.01
N GLY A 727 31.86 4.83 7.19
CA GLY A 727 32.91 4.45 8.14
C GLY A 727 33.89 3.47 7.52
N SER A 728 33.41 2.37 6.94
CA SER A 728 34.25 1.33 6.32
C SER A 728 35.11 1.87 5.17
N LEU A 729 34.59 2.78 4.36
CA LEU A 729 35.33 3.45 3.30
C LEU A 729 36.49 4.29 3.85
N VAL A 730 36.23 5.07 4.88
CA VAL A 730 37.25 5.93 5.52
C VAL A 730 38.28 5.08 6.23
N HIS A 731 37.89 4.05 6.95
CA HIS A 731 38.82 3.11 7.61
C HIS A 731 39.71 2.41 6.58
N ARG A 732 39.13 1.91 5.48
CA ARG A 732 39.89 1.29 4.40
C ARG A 732 40.87 2.26 3.76
N PHE A 733 40.42 3.49 3.49
CA PHE A 733 41.28 4.51 2.91
C PHE A 733 42.49 4.80 3.78
N ILE A 734 42.32 5.05 5.07
CA ILE A 734 43.40 5.35 6.02
C ILE A 734 44.33 4.13 6.16
N SER A 735 43.76 2.94 6.27
CA SER A 735 44.49 1.69 6.39
C SER A 735 45.41 1.44 5.18
N ASP A 736 44.86 1.62 3.96
CA ASP A 736 45.63 1.43 2.74
C ASP A 736 46.77 2.44 2.61
N LEU A 737 46.53 3.71 3.01
CA LEU A 737 47.60 4.72 3.06
C LEU A 737 48.70 4.37 4.07
N LEU A 738 48.37 3.79 5.21
CA LEU A 738 49.35 3.41 6.24
C LEU A 738 50.00 2.05 5.96
N SER A 739 49.48 1.28 5.02
CA SER A 739 49.96 -0.08 4.73
C SER A 739 51.47 -0.22 4.42
N PRO A 740 52.17 0.74 3.76
CA PRO A 740 53.59 0.65 3.53
C PRO A 740 54.44 0.61 4.80
N PHE A 741 53.93 1.19 5.90
CA PHE A 741 54.61 1.29 7.20
C PHE A 741 54.16 0.21 8.20
N ASN A 742 53.15 -0.61 7.83
CA ASN A 742 52.55 -1.58 8.73
C ASN A 742 53.57 -2.59 9.27
N GLY A 743 53.71 -2.70 10.59
CA GLY A 743 54.64 -3.60 11.27
C GLY A 743 56.13 -3.24 11.14
N LYS A 744 56.44 -2.04 10.64
CA LYS A 744 57.84 -1.58 10.48
C LYS A 744 58.14 -0.45 11.47
N PRO A 745 59.31 -0.45 12.07
CA PRO A 745 59.79 0.71 12.83
C PRO A 745 59.95 1.90 11.92
N CYS A 746 59.37 3.05 12.31
CA CYS A 746 59.44 4.29 11.55
C CYS A 746 59.61 5.50 12.47
N LYS A 747 59.94 6.64 11.89
CA LYS A 747 59.96 7.94 12.56
C LYS A 747 58.88 8.86 12.03
N ILE A 748 58.56 9.88 12.78
CA ILE A 748 57.43 10.79 12.46
C ILE A 748 57.63 11.53 11.13
N GLU A 749 58.91 11.86 10.76
CA GLU A 749 59.24 12.56 9.51
C GLU A 749 58.86 11.72 8.29
N GLU A 750 58.94 10.40 8.40
CA GLU A 750 58.66 9.48 7.28
C GLU A 750 57.16 9.46 6.94
N LEU A 751 56.30 9.81 7.90
CA LEU A 751 54.86 9.89 7.73
C LEU A 751 54.39 11.25 7.19
N GLN A 752 55.22 12.30 7.25
CA GLN A 752 54.82 13.65 6.90
C GLN A 752 54.31 13.75 5.45
N GLU A 753 54.99 13.20 4.48
CA GLU A 753 54.57 13.21 3.08
C GLU A 753 53.22 12.52 2.88
N LEU A 754 52.94 11.48 3.64
CA LEU A 754 51.71 10.72 3.58
C LEU A 754 50.50 11.55 4.04
N PHE A 755 50.66 12.26 5.15
CA PHE A 755 49.57 13.03 5.74
C PHE A 755 49.34 14.39 5.05
N TYR A 756 50.30 14.85 4.24
CA TYR A 756 50.21 16.11 3.49
C TYR A 756 50.01 15.90 1.97
N GLN A 757 49.49 14.76 1.56
CA GLN A 757 49.25 14.51 0.15
C GLN A 757 48.28 15.52 -0.50
N PRO A 758 48.46 15.86 -1.79
CA PRO A 758 47.55 16.72 -2.51
C PRO A 758 46.16 16.17 -2.59
N VAL A 759 45.14 17.04 -2.45
CA VAL A 759 43.73 16.70 -2.55
C VAL A 759 43.39 15.93 -3.82
N THR A 760 44.08 16.26 -4.96
CA THR A 760 43.85 15.57 -6.24
C THR A 760 44.22 14.09 -6.19
N THR A 761 45.35 13.74 -5.56
CA THR A 761 45.80 12.34 -5.40
C THR A 761 44.83 11.55 -4.51
N LEU A 762 44.37 12.17 -3.42
CA LEU A 762 43.37 11.57 -2.53
C LEU A 762 42.03 11.37 -3.23
N ALA A 763 41.61 12.33 -4.05
CA ALA A 763 40.37 12.23 -4.84
C ALA A 763 40.45 11.10 -5.89
N GLU A 764 41.56 10.89 -6.53
CA GLU A 764 41.77 9.77 -7.46
C GLU A 764 41.67 8.45 -6.73
N TYR A 765 42.35 8.33 -5.60
CA TYR A 765 42.29 7.13 -4.77
C TYR A 765 40.87 6.82 -4.26
N PHE A 766 40.14 7.83 -3.80
CA PHE A 766 38.76 7.65 -3.42
C PHE A 766 37.90 7.18 -4.59
N ARG A 767 38.09 7.72 -5.78
CA ARG A 767 37.37 7.29 -6.99
C ARG A 767 37.61 5.81 -7.26
N ASP A 768 38.86 5.37 -7.19
CA ASP A 768 39.24 3.97 -7.41
C ASP A 768 38.64 3.06 -6.32
N LEU A 769 38.62 3.51 -5.06
CA LEU A 769 38.02 2.76 -3.97
C LEU A 769 36.48 2.58 -4.13
N PHE A 770 35.79 3.62 -4.60
CA PHE A 770 34.34 3.56 -4.86
C PHE A 770 33.97 2.62 -6.01
N THR A 771 34.88 2.39 -6.95
CA THR A 771 34.67 1.46 -8.07
C THR A 771 35.30 0.10 -7.80
N SER A 772 35.99 -0.07 -6.68
CA SER A 772 36.59 -1.35 -6.28
C SER A 772 35.54 -2.43 -6.05
N LYS A 773 35.91 -3.70 -6.24
CA LYS A 773 35.03 -4.85 -5.99
C LYS A 773 34.39 -4.83 -4.62
N ASP A 774 35.13 -4.42 -3.60
CA ASP A 774 34.73 -4.51 -2.19
C ASP A 774 33.53 -3.64 -1.87
N PHE A 775 33.37 -2.50 -2.54
CA PHE A 775 32.31 -1.52 -2.25
C PHE A 775 31.29 -1.34 -3.37
N PHE A 776 31.56 -1.84 -4.59
CA PHE A 776 30.70 -1.62 -5.75
C PHE A 776 29.25 -2.01 -5.51
N PHE A 777 28.99 -3.21 -4.98
CA PHE A 777 27.64 -3.71 -4.72
C PHE A 777 26.97 -3.11 -3.48
N GLN A 778 27.70 -2.32 -2.67
CA GLN A 778 27.16 -1.67 -1.46
C GLN A 778 26.81 -0.21 -1.68
N LEU A 779 27.18 0.40 -2.79
CA LEU A 779 27.05 1.83 -3.04
C LEU A 779 25.95 2.14 -4.04
N PRO A 780 24.91 2.90 -3.66
CA PRO A 780 23.91 3.40 -4.60
C PRO A 780 24.52 4.44 -5.54
N GLN A 781 24.14 4.39 -6.82
CA GLN A 781 24.57 5.35 -7.84
C GLN A 781 23.65 6.57 -7.88
N ASN A 782 23.57 7.34 -6.80
CA ASN A 782 22.71 8.48 -6.66
C ASN A 782 23.47 9.76 -6.27
N TYR A 783 22.74 10.86 -6.13
CA TYR A 783 23.27 12.15 -5.73
C TYR A 783 23.97 12.12 -4.36
N SER A 784 23.47 11.32 -3.42
CA SER A 784 24.05 11.16 -2.08
C SER A 784 25.48 10.62 -2.14
N LEU A 785 25.75 9.66 -3.02
CA LEU A 785 27.09 9.14 -3.23
C LEU A 785 28.03 10.22 -3.80
N LYS A 786 27.58 11.00 -4.78
CA LYS A 786 28.38 12.10 -5.33
C LYS A 786 28.72 13.12 -4.24
N PHE A 787 27.77 13.49 -3.42
CA PHE A 787 27.96 14.42 -2.31
C PHE A 787 28.97 13.89 -1.28
N LEU A 788 28.91 12.60 -0.94
CA LEU A 788 29.90 11.99 -0.05
C LEU A 788 31.31 11.98 -0.63
N LYS A 789 31.46 11.71 -1.93
CA LYS A 789 32.75 11.82 -2.61
C LYS A 789 33.33 13.22 -2.45
N ASP A 790 32.52 14.23 -2.69
CA ASP A 790 32.96 15.63 -2.62
C ASP A 790 33.37 16.03 -1.19
N ILE A 791 32.61 15.61 -0.19
CA ILE A 791 32.91 15.87 1.23
C ILE A 791 34.24 15.24 1.63
N TYR A 792 34.44 13.96 1.41
CA TYR A 792 35.63 13.24 1.89
C TYR A 792 36.86 13.59 1.11
N THR A 793 36.73 14.01 -0.14
CA THR A 793 37.87 14.56 -0.92
C THR A 793 38.41 15.87 -0.30
N ASN A 794 37.51 16.69 0.29
CA ASN A 794 37.93 17.99 0.83
C ASN A 794 38.23 17.93 2.33
N TYR A 795 37.43 17.21 3.12
CA TYR A 795 37.51 17.18 4.60
C TYR A 795 38.59 16.23 5.11
N LEU A 796 38.73 15.04 4.52
CA LEU A 796 39.66 14.04 5.00
C LEU A 796 41.13 14.50 4.99
N PRO A 797 41.62 15.22 3.94
CA PRO A 797 42.97 15.75 3.97
C PRO A 797 43.25 16.68 5.14
N LEU A 798 42.32 17.55 5.46
CA LEU A 798 42.44 18.50 6.59
C LEU A 798 42.45 17.75 7.93
N SER A 799 41.62 16.73 8.08
CA SER A 799 41.63 15.91 9.29
C SER A 799 42.92 15.09 9.44
N MET A 800 43.45 14.60 8.37
CA MET A 800 44.76 13.91 8.39
C MET A 800 45.90 14.84 8.81
N GLN A 801 45.96 16.04 8.27
CA GLN A 801 46.97 17.04 8.64
C GLN A 801 46.81 17.42 10.13
N SER A 802 45.60 17.67 10.60
CA SER A 802 45.36 17.98 12.00
C SER A 802 45.77 16.80 12.91
N PHE A 803 45.47 15.55 12.55
CA PHE A 803 45.90 14.38 13.32
C PHE A 803 47.40 14.25 13.37
N TYR A 804 48.10 14.54 12.28
CA TYR A 804 49.56 14.57 12.26
C TYR A 804 50.11 15.66 13.17
N GLU A 805 49.63 16.90 13.07
CA GLU A 805 50.13 18.05 13.84
C GLU A 805 49.77 17.98 15.32
N ASP A 806 48.51 17.72 15.63
CA ASP A 806 47.98 17.79 16.99
C ASP A 806 48.31 16.54 17.84
N PHE A 807 48.45 15.39 17.17
CA PHE A 807 48.64 14.13 17.91
C PHE A 807 49.96 13.45 17.61
N LEU A 808 50.27 13.11 16.34
CA LEU A 808 51.46 12.31 16.02
C LEU A 808 52.74 13.09 16.30
N SER A 809 52.86 14.33 15.86
CA SER A 809 54.05 15.15 16.10
C SER A 809 54.24 15.50 17.58
N THR A 810 53.12 15.66 18.34
CA THR A 810 53.16 15.98 19.77
C THR A 810 53.59 14.79 20.64
N ASN A 811 53.16 13.58 20.30
CA ASN A 811 53.35 12.37 21.17
C ASN A 811 54.57 11.51 20.70
N LEU A 812 54.96 11.63 19.42
CA LEU A 812 55.94 10.74 18.80
C LEU A 812 57.21 11.46 18.34
N ALA A 813 57.38 12.77 18.61
CA ALA A 813 58.56 13.51 18.30
C ALA A 813 59.80 12.80 18.88
N ASP A 814 60.87 12.67 18.03
CA ASP A 814 62.14 12.05 18.39
C ASP A 814 62.04 10.57 18.81
N LYS A 815 60.91 9.89 18.70
CA LYS A 815 60.72 8.48 19.02
C LYS A 815 60.71 7.61 17.77
N VAL A 816 61.25 6.39 17.90
CA VAL A 816 61.00 5.31 16.96
C VAL A 816 59.79 4.56 17.42
N PHE A 817 58.87 4.34 16.54
CA PHE A 817 57.60 3.63 16.83
C PHE A 817 57.25 2.65 15.71
N THR A 818 56.42 1.69 16.05
CA THR A 818 55.84 0.75 15.08
C THR A 818 54.32 0.97 15.02
N LEU A 819 53.76 1.09 13.82
CA LEU A 819 52.32 1.20 13.66
C LEU A 819 51.74 -0.08 13.05
N PHE A 820 50.53 -0.41 13.46
CA PHE A 820 49.77 -1.54 12.95
C PHE A 820 48.40 -0.99 12.55
N ALA A 821 48.17 -0.85 11.27
CA ALA A 821 46.89 -0.45 10.71
C ALA A 821 46.11 -1.68 10.28
N GLU A 822 44.82 -1.64 10.39
CA GLU A 822 43.90 -2.69 9.94
C GLU A 822 44.04 -2.89 8.43
N SER A 823 44.66 -3.95 8.00
CA SER A 823 44.86 -4.26 6.58
C SER A 823 43.77 -5.20 6.08
N GLY A 824 42.62 -4.63 5.68
CA GLY A 824 41.53 -5.38 5.08
C GLY A 824 40.40 -5.82 6.01
N ILE A 825 39.26 -6.15 5.40
CA ILE A 825 38.00 -6.48 6.11
C ILE A 825 38.07 -7.80 6.90
N TYR A 826 39.09 -8.65 6.69
CA TYR A 826 39.17 -10.03 7.19
C TYR A 826 40.56 -10.48 7.65
N ASP A 827 41.41 -9.60 8.18
CA ASP A 827 42.64 -10.05 8.79
C ASP A 827 42.43 -10.53 10.21
N ASP A 828 42.17 -11.84 10.38
CA ASP A 828 41.98 -12.48 11.68
C ASP A 828 43.22 -12.35 12.61
N ASN A 829 44.37 -12.03 12.06
CA ASN A 829 45.61 -11.91 12.84
C ASN A 829 45.64 -10.67 13.76
N LEU A 830 44.80 -9.68 13.52
CA LEU A 830 44.66 -8.47 14.34
C LEU A 830 43.51 -8.53 15.37
N THR A 831 42.72 -9.59 15.30
CA THR A 831 41.65 -9.79 16.29
C THR A 831 42.23 -10.23 17.61
N GLN A 832 41.91 -9.47 18.66
CA GLN A 832 42.35 -9.76 20.02
C GLN A 832 41.22 -10.38 20.82
N GLU A 833 41.55 -11.38 21.65
CA GLU A 833 40.63 -11.97 22.63
C GLU A 833 41.23 -11.90 24.00
N HIS A 834 40.47 -11.42 24.97
CA HIS A 834 40.92 -11.34 26.35
C HIS A 834 39.80 -11.67 27.33
N LEU A 835 40.10 -12.55 28.29
CA LEU A 835 39.19 -12.82 29.39
C LEU A 835 39.12 -11.60 30.32
N LEU A 836 37.95 -10.99 30.42
CA LEU A 836 37.70 -9.87 31.32
C LEU A 836 37.84 -10.36 32.78
N PRO A 837 38.77 -9.83 33.59
CA PRO A 837 38.97 -10.30 34.95
C PRO A 837 37.72 -10.13 35.83
N LEU A 838 37.46 -11.10 36.69
CA LEU A 838 36.39 -11.02 37.68
C LEU A 838 36.64 -9.86 38.65
N PRO A 839 35.59 -9.17 39.11
CA PRO A 839 35.71 -8.17 40.17
C PRO A 839 36.25 -8.80 41.47
N PRO A 840 37.06 -8.08 42.25
CA PRO A 840 37.66 -8.61 43.49
C PRO A 840 36.62 -9.09 44.50
N ASP A 841 35.44 -8.44 44.52
CA ASP A 841 34.35 -8.72 45.45
C ASP A 841 33.38 -9.80 44.98
N ASN A 842 33.56 -10.34 43.76
CA ASN A 842 32.62 -11.25 43.13
C ASN A 842 33.32 -12.49 42.55
N GLN A 843 33.95 -13.27 43.43
CA GLN A 843 34.66 -14.51 43.04
C GLN A 843 33.72 -15.66 42.63
N GLU A 844 32.38 -15.51 42.75
CA GLU A 844 31.38 -16.54 42.49
C GLU A 844 30.63 -16.33 41.18
N SER A 845 31.02 -15.38 40.32
CA SER A 845 30.38 -15.26 39.00
C SER A 845 30.76 -16.45 38.12
N GLU A 846 29.82 -17.34 37.92
CA GLU A 846 30.03 -18.50 37.05
C GLU A 846 30.17 -18.12 35.57
N ILE A 847 29.66 -16.93 35.14
CA ILE A 847 29.69 -16.49 33.73
C ILE A 847 31.01 -15.75 33.46
N LYS A 848 31.80 -16.30 32.55
CA LYS A 848 33.04 -15.70 32.08
C LYS A 848 32.79 -14.82 30.85
N VAL A 849 33.32 -13.61 30.85
CA VAL A 849 33.20 -12.68 29.72
C VAL A 849 34.52 -12.65 28.95
N ILE A 850 34.48 -13.02 27.69
CA ILE A 850 35.61 -12.96 26.76
C ILE A 850 35.41 -11.75 25.84
N LEU A 851 36.25 -10.74 25.98
CA LEU A 851 36.26 -9.59 25.08
C LEU A 851 36.91 -9.99 23.75
N ARG A 852 36.27 -9.68 22.64
CA ARG A 852 36.79 -9.91 21.31
C ARG A 852 36.63 -8.64 20.45
N GLY A 853 37.73 -8.16 19.90
CA GLY A 853 37.72 -6.96 19.09
C GLY A 853 39.07 -6.65 18.44
N ARG A 854 39.09 -5.60 17.66
CA ARG A 854 40.30 -5.06 16.99
C ARG A 854 40.24 -3.55 16.97
N SER A 855 41.39 -2.89 16.95
CA SER A 855 41.53 -1.45 16.80
C SER A 855 41.81 -1.10 15.33
N ASP A 856 41.43 0.11 14.92
CA ASP A 856 41.69 0.60 13.56
C ASP A 856 43.18 0.90 13.32
N LEU A 857 43.84 1.46 14.33
CA LEU A 857 45.27 1.74 14.32
C LEU A 857 45.84 1.53 15.74
N ARG A 858 47.00 0.85 15.79
CA ARG A 858 47.78 0.71 17.01
C ARG A 858 49.19 1.26 16.76
N ILE A 859 49.65 2.11 17.68
CA ILE A 859 50.98 2.71 17.61
C ILE A 859 51.75 2.32 18.85
N GLU A 860 52.89 1.66 18.71
CA GLU A 860 53.70 1.17 19.79
C GLU A 860 55.04 1.88 19.87
N THR A 861 55.36 2.45 21.00
CA THR A 861 56.68 3.00 21.35
C THR A 861 57.27 2.12 22.47
N ASP A 862 58.50 2.37 22.86
CA ASP A 862 59.15 1.63 23.96
C ASP A 862 58.45 1.80 25.32
N ASP A 863 57.72 2.91 25.49
CA ASP A 863 57.11 3.31 26.77
C ASP A 863 55.57 3.34 26.76
N LYS A 864 54.95 3.38 25.58
CA LYS A 864 53.51 3.61 25.48
C LYS A 864 52.90 2.95 24.24
N LYS A 865 51.64 2.51 24.41
CA LYS A 865 50.80 2.04 23.29
C LYS A 865 49.58 2.93 23.15
N PHE A 866 49.41 3.49 21.95
CA PHE A 866 48.22 4.22 21.55
C PHE A 866 47.30 3.30 20.75
N ILE A 867 46.06 3.22 21.18
CA ILE A 867 45.00 2.47 20.50
C ILE A 867 44.07 3.51 19.87
N VAL A 868 44.13 3.67 18.57
CA VAL A 868 43.34 4.68 17.86
C VAL A 868 42.15 4.02 17.17
N ASP A 869 40.99 4.56 17.37
CA ASP A 869 39.75 4.15 16.73
C ASP A 869 39.18 5.33 15.93
N PHE A 870 38.95 5.10 14.64
CA PHE A 870 38.51 6.14 13.71
C PHE A 870 36.99 6.32 13.81
N LYS A 871 36.54 7.58 13.88
CA LYS A 871 35.11 7.88 13.97
C LYS A 871 34.71 8.95 12.96
N THR A 872 33.72 8.63 12.14
CA THR A 872 33.03 9.60 11.26
C THR A 872 31.83 10.24 11.94
N GLY A 873 31.37 9.70 13.08
CA GLY A 873 30.29 10.25 13.91
C GLY A 873 30.83 11.25 14.95
N ARG A 874 30.01 12.27 15.31
CA ARG A 874 30.41 13.37 16.20
C ARG A 874 30.51 12.99 17.68
N ASN A 875 29.70 12.04 18.15
CA ASN A 875 29.57 11.68 19.55
C ASN A 875 29.82 10.18 19.73
N PRO A 876 31.05 9.70 19.74
CA PRO A 876 31.36 8.31 20.02
C PRO A 876 31.11 7.96 21.49
N ASP A 877 30.71 6.73 21.74
CA ASP A 877 30.56 6.24 23.09
C ASP A 877 31.91 5.95 23.75
N LYS A 878 32.21 6.67 24.80
CA LYS A 878 33.49 6.52 25.54
C LYS A 878 33.66 5.16 26.19
N GLY A 879 32.61 4.39 26.44
CA GLY A 879 32.68 3.02 26.90
C GLY A 879 33.54 2.14 25.98
N GLN A 880 33.66 2.47 24.69
CA GLN A 880 34.56 1.78 23.78
C GLN A 880 36.06 1.97 24.10
N LEU A 881 36.43 3.13 24.65
CA LEU A 881 37.80 3.35 25.12
C LEU A 881 38.12 2.46 26.31
N LEU A 882 37.17 2.26 27.25
CA LEU A 882 37.29 1.34 28.40
C LEU A 882 37.36 -0.13 27.96
N PHE A 883 36.59 -0.47 26.90
CA PHE A 883 36.67 -1.78 26.25
C PHE A 883 38.06 -2.07 25.71
N TYR A 884 38.66 -1.12 24.97
CA TYR A 884 40.00 -1.26 24.41
C TYR A 884 41.07 -1.33 25.53
N GLU A 885 40.92 -0.59 26.62
CA GLU A 885 41.81 -0.66 27.76
C GLU A 885 41.88 -2.09 28.32
N TRP A 886 40.72 -2.75 28.50
CA TRP A 886 40.66 -4.13 28.96
C TRP A 886 41.08 -5.14 27.87
N LEU A 887 40.72 -4.93 26.64
CA LEU A 887 41.02 -5.84 25.52
C LEU A 887 42.54 -5.98 25.33
N TYR A 888 43.28 -4.90 25.51
CA TYR A 888 44.74 -4.87 25.32
C TYR A 888 45.52 -5.03 26.64
N TYR A 889 44.89 -5.04 27.79
CA TYR A 889 45.51 -5.11 29.11
C TYR A 889 46.45 -6.32 29.31
N ARG A 890 46.16 -7.47 28.75
CA ARG A 890 46.95 -8.72 28.99
C ARG A 890 48.09 -8.97 27.96
N TRP A 891 48.18 -8.17 26.93
CA TRP A 891 49.33 -8.27 26.02
C TRP A 891 50.65 -7.81 26.63
N GLN A 892 50.62 -7.37 27.83
CA GLN A 892 51.76 -6.81 28.55
C GLN A 892 52.27 -7.79 29.61
N GLN A 893 53.43 -8.32 29.32
CA GLN A 893 54.29 -8.88 30.39
C GLN A 893 55.13 -7.78 31.08
N GLU A 894 55.06 -6.52 30.65
CA GLU A 894 55.76 -5.35 31.18
C GLU A 894 54.79 -4.16 31.38
N ASP A 895 55.15 -3.24 32.33
CA ASP A 895 54.44 -2.05 32.74
C ASP A 895 54.33 -0.95 31.63
N MET A 896 53.73 -1.25 30.50
CA MET A 896 53.46 -0.27 29.46
C MET A 896 52.14 0.46 29.62
N ASP A 897 52.13 1.78 29.47
CA ASP A 897 50.96 2.61 29.51
C ASP A 897 50.10 2.45 28.22
N ILE A 898 48.78 2.17 28.36
CA ILE A 898 47.85 2.05 27.27
C ILE A 898 47.00 3.31 27.18
N SER A 899 46.95 3.93 26.03
CA SER A 899 46.20 5.16 25.78
C SER A 899 45.20 4.97 24.63
N PRO A 900 43.99 4.52 24.90
CA PRO A 900 42.94 4.45 23.88
C PRO A 900 42.40 5.83 23.57
N ILE A 901 42.26 6.15 22.26
CA ILE A 901 41.80 7.44 21.79
C ILE A 901 40.81 7.28 20.62
N PHE A 902 39.90 8.24 20.44
CA PHE A 902 39.15 8.41 19.21
C PHE A 902 39.75 9.52 18.35
N TRP A 903 39.91 9.25 17.09
CA TRP A 903 40.12 10.26 16.08
C TRP A 903 38.80 10.54 15.36
N ILE A 904 38.18 11.71 15.65
CA ILE A 904 36.92 12.17 15.07
C ILE A 904 37.23 12.92 13.78
N ILE A 905 37.09 12.22 12.67
CA ILE A 905 37.53 12.70 11.35
C ILE A 905 36.74 13.93 10.89
N ASN A 906 35.43 13.93 11.05
CA ASN A 906 34.55 15.02 10.59
C ASN A 906 34.71 16.34 11.39
N ASP A 907 35.21 16.27 12.62
CA ASP A 907 35.37 17.43 13.51
C ASP A 907 36.84 17.79 13.74
N ASN A 908 37.80 17.10 13.08
CA ASN A 908 39.26 17.24 13.30
C ASN A 908 39.61 17.23 14.78
N LYS A 909 39.09 16.24 15.53
CA LYS A 909 39.19 16.23 16.99
C LYS A 909 39.66 14.89 17.52
N ILE A 910 40.50 14.96 18.53
CA ILE A 910 40.96 13.79 19.27
C ILE A 910 40.23 13.75 20.61
N ILE A 911 39.71 12.61 21.00
CA ILE A 911 39.06 12.40 22.28
C ILE A 911 39.83 11.31 23.01
N GLU A 912 40.30 11.66 24.20
CA GLU A 912 40.97 10.76 25.11
C GLU A 912 40.04 10.41 26.28
N LYS A 913 40.36 9.34 26.98
CA LYS A 913 39.73 8.96 28.25
C LYS A 913 39.97 10.05 29.32
N THR A 914 38.94 10.39 30.05
CA THR A 914 39.04 11.35 31.17
C THR A 914 39.23 10.62 32.48
N LYS A 915 39.68 11.33 33.53
CA LYS A 915 39.83 10.78 34.90
C LYS A 915 38.52 10.27 35.53
N TYR A 916 37.36 10.60 34.94
CA TYR A 916 36.05 10.11 35.41
C TYR A 916 35.62 8.82 34.68
N ASP A 917 36.31 8.43 33.62
CA ASP A 917 36.07 7.22 32.87
C ASP A 917 36.85 6.07 33.52
N ASP A 918 36.19 5.29 34.41
CA ASP A 918 36.80 4.23 35.21
C ASP A 918 36.55 2.84 34.62
N ALA A 919 37.60 2.23 34.11
CA ALA A 919 37.55 0.91 33.49
C ALA A 919 37.14 -0.20 34.48
N ASN A 920 37.53 -0.10 35.78
CA ASN A 920 37.14 -1.05 36.78
C ASN A 920 35.63 -0.95 37.10
N LYS A 921 35.12 0.25 37.21
CA LYS A 921 33.68 0.49 37.37
C LYS A 921 32.89 -0.08 36.21
N TRP A 922 33.33 0.15 34.97
CA TRP A 922 32.70 -0.37 33.77
C TRP A 922 32.67 -1.92 33.78
N ARG A 923 33.79 -2.57 34.10
CA ARG A 923 33.87 -4.03 34.23
C ARG A 923 32.87 -4.53 35.31
N ASN A 924 32.85 -3.89 36.47
CA ASN A 924 31.99 -4.29 37.59
C ASN A 924 30.51 -4.18 37.18
N THR A 925 30.14 -3.10 36.47
CA THR A 925 28.75 -2.91 35.94
C THR A 925 28.33 -4.04 35.02
N ILE A 926 29.22 -4.54 34.15
CA ILE A 926 28.93 -5.69 33.27
C ILE A 926 28.59 -6.93 34.11
N TYR A 927 29.44 -7.28 35.08
CA TYR A 927 29.20 -8.46 35.89
C TYR A 927 27.98 -8.32 36.79
N GLU A 928 27.72 -7.15 37.38
CA GLU A 928 26.49 -6.85 38.11
C GLU A 928 25.24 -7.02 37.26
N THR A 929 25.30 -6.56 35.99
CA THR A 929 24.20 -6.70 35.03
C THR A 929 23.95 -8.16 34.71
N LEU A 930 25.00 -8.95 34.43
CA LEU A 930 24.87 -10.39 34.16
C LEU A 930 24.35 -11.16 35.39
N HIS A 931 24.80 -10.80 36.57
CA HIS A 931 24.30 -11.39 37.81
C HIS A 931 22.80 -11.09 38.02
N LYS A 932 22.37 -9.86 37.75
CA LYS A 932 20.94 -9.49 37.78
C LYS A 932 20.13 -10.27 36.75
N CYS A 933 20.64 -10.42 35.53
CA CYS A 933 19.97 -11.24 34.51
C CYS A 933 19.79 -12.69 34.98
N ARG A 934 20.79 -13.27 35.61
CA ARG A 934 20.73 -14.62 36.15
C ARG A 934 19.72 -14.75 37.28
N ALA A 935 19.70 -13.78 38.21
CA ALA A 935 18.85 -13.82 39.40
C ALA A 935 17.40 -13.43 39.13
N GLU A 936 17.18 -12.46 38.27
CA GLU A 936 15.88 -11.81 38.08
C GLU A 936 15.31 -11.96 36.66
N GLY A 937 16.05 -12.59 35.75
CA GLY A 937 15.68 -12.69 34.32
C GLY A 937 15.87 -11.40 33.54
N TYR A 938 15.47 -11.43 32.23
CA TYR A 938 15.58 -10.29 31.33
C TYR A 938 14.31 -9.46 31.39
N LYS A 939 14.41 -8.19 31.76
CA LYS A 939 13.27 -7.31 32.01
C LYS A 939 12.93 -6.45 30.79
N LEU A 940 11.66 -6.36 30.46
CA LEU A 940 11.16 -5.49 29.38
C LEU A 940 11.49 -4.02 29.68
N PRO A 941 11.95 -3.26 28.65
CA PRO A 941 12.28 -1.86 28.85
C PRO A 941 11.04 -1.00 29.14
N LYS A 942 11.22 -0.01 30.01
CA LYS A 942 10.16 0.91 30.44
C LYS A 942 10.15 2.24 29.68
N THR A 943 11.19 2.54 28.91
CA THR A 943 11.28 3.82 28.21
C THR A 943 10.71 3.75 26.79
N VAL A 944 10.14 4.86 26.31
CA VAL A 944 9.57 4.96 24.95
C VAL A 944 10.61 4.65 23.86
N THR A 945 11.86 5.07 24.04
CA THR A 945 12.95 4.81 23.09
C THR A 945 13.26 3.32 22.99
N GLN A 946 13.36 2.65 24.13
CA GLN A 946 13.63 1.22 24.22
C GLN A 946 12.45 0.39 23.71
N LEU A 947 11.21 0.83 23.97
CA LEU A 947 10.00 0.20 23.42
C LEU A 947 9.90 0.36 21.90
N LYS A 948 10.34 1.50 21.36
CA LYS A 948 10.43 1.69 19.89
C LYS A 948 11.47 0.75 19.27
N GLN A 949 12.58 0.52 19.94
CA GLN A 949 13.59 -0.45 19.49
C GLN A 949 13.02 -1.87 19.52
N LEU A 950 12.36 -2.25 20.61
CA LEU A 950 11.70 -3.55 20.74
C LEU A 950 10.60 -3.74 19.68
N LYS A 951 9.80 -2.71 19.40
CA LYS A 951 8.77 -2.75 18.36
C LYS A 951 9.35 -3.04 16.96
N ARG A 952 10.56 -2.58 16.67
CA ARG A 952 11.26 -2.92 15.42
C ARG A 952 11.67 -4.40 15.40
N ILE A 953 12.08 -4.93 16.54
CA ILE A 953 12.54 -6.32 16.67
C ILE A 953 11.37 -7.30 16.65
N THR A 954 10.22 -6.94 17.19
CA THR A 954 9.05 -7.84 17.33
C THR A 954 8.13 -7.88 16.12
N ARG A 955 8.47 -7.22 15.02
CA ARG A 955 7.76 -7.38 13.74
C ARG A 955 8.07 -8.76 13.18
N ALA A 956 7.22 -9.71 13.50
CA ALA A 956 7.43 -11.13 13.22
C ALA A 956 7.58 -11.49 11.72
N ASP A 957 6.99 -10.67 10.85
CA ASP A 957 7.12 -10.75 9.40
C ASP A 957 8.54 -10.38 8.90
N LEU A 958 9.28 -9.62 9.70
CA LEU A 958 10.60 -9.08 9.36
C LEU A 958 11.74 -9.78 10.11
N TYR A 959 11.43 -10.53 11.16
CA TYR A 959 12.42 -11.14 12.04
C TYR A 959 12.24 -12.64 12.06
N ARG A 960 13.37 -13.35 11.96
CA ARG A 960 13.40 -14.80 12.08
C ARG A 960 14.53 -15.20 13.01
N PRO A 961 14.30 -16.19 13.88
CA PRO A 961 15.38 -16.81 14.62
C PRO A 961 16.33 -17.46 13.60
N LYS A 962 17.62 -17.35 13.83
CA LYS A 962 18.59 -18.15 13.11
C LYS A 962 18.22 -19.61 13.34
N GLN A 963 17.96 -20.38 12.29
CA GLN A 963 17.82 -21.84 12.45
C GLN A 963 19.10 -22.33 13.08
N GLY A 964 19.04 -22.73 14.33
CA GLY A 964 20.07 -23.52 14.96
C GLY A 964 20.30 -24.72 14.06
N GLY A 965 21.53 -24.96 13.65
CA GLY A 965 21.85 -26.16 12.89
C GLY A 965 21.21 -27.34 13.60
N ASN A 966 20.52 -28.15 12.81
CA ASN A 966 19.98 -29.43 13.24
C ASN A 966 21.03 -30.17 14.05
N ASN A 967 20.89 -30.15 15.36
CA ASN A 967 21.24 -31.32 16.13
C ASN A 967 19.91 -31.95 16.52
N GLU A 968 19.68 -33.19 16.06
CA GLU A 968 18.60 -34.13 16.22
C GLU A 968 17.62 -33.84 17.33
#